data_838dbd9a7067faaddc243e70402872c9
#
_entry.id   838dbd9a7067faaddc243e70402872c9
#
_cell.length_a   1.000
_cell.length_b   1.000
_cell.length_c   1.000
_cell.angle_alpha   90.00
_cell.angle_beta   90.00
_cell.angle_gamma   90.00
#
_symmetry.space_group_name_H-M   'P 1'
#
loop_
_entity.id
_entity.type
_entity.pdbx_description
1 polymer ?
#
loop_
_entity_poly.entity_id
_entity_poly.type
_entity_poly.pdbx_seq_one_letter_code
_entity_poly.pdbx_strand_id
1 'polypeptide(L)'
;MVCKDYKGLTNIYFKQKCIDLINSTFEKNYKYNMSKKKKPKNAVNYDNLTQDILAIFRANEDKPFNYKDIAQRLNITDTNTRNRVIRTLAQQTAKGKLEQIAKGKFQLNGTTDYYEGVIDMTSKGDAYVVVEGLKNDILIRNKNLNTAFHKDRVQVYVFKERKNSNSEGEVTKIVERFKNKFVGVLQKQKSFGFVVVQDPKMYTDIFVAGDYFNGAEDGEMVLVQMEDWFKKDDSPRGKVIEVLGKPGEHQTEIHAILAQYGLPEKFPEEVEAFANTLDTSIQKEEIKRRRDMRNVLTFTIDPADAKDFDDALSFQVLENGNYEIGIHIADVSHYLEPGGVLDTEAYNRATSIYLVDRVVPMLPEVLSNQACSLRPNEEKYTFSAVFEITKQAKVVNQWFGRTVTYSDARFAYEEAQYILDTEDAVIDESVSLSGKSYSVKTEIKEAVLEMNRLAKIMRTQRMNNGAISFDKQEVKFNLNDDNSPEGVYFKTAKDANKLIEEFMLLANKKVAEFIGKQPKSTGKPKTFIYRCHDEPNPEKLEALSTVVSKFGYKTNFKDRKSIVNSLNKLLSDVVGKGEQNLVDTLTIRTMAKAYYSTQNIGHYGLAFNHYSHFTSPIRRYPDVMVHRLLQAYLDGKPSANQDAYEEQCKHSSNMEGLASSAERDSIKYMQVKYMQQYENERFLGVISGVTDFGMFIEISENGCEGMVRLRDIKGDYFQFDKENYAIVGKRTQKSYQLGDEVWVEVKKADLIKRNLDFELIGSKEEVNL
;
A
#
# COMPACT_ATOMS: atom_id res chain seq x y z
N MET A 1 9.10 7.21 -49.77
CA MET A 1 8.41 6.39 -50.79
C MET A 1 8.95 4.98 -50.70
N VAL A 2 8.15 4.01 -50.48
CA VAL A 2 8.34 2.58 -50.16
C VAL A 2 8.13 2.29 -48.66
N CYS A 3 6.87 2.18 -48.32
CA CYS A 3 6.35 1.32 -47.26
C CYS A 3 4.86 1.13 -47.49
N LYS A 4 4.54 0.22 -48.39
CA LYS A 4 3.25 -0.49 -48.47
C LYS A 4 3.56 -1.92 -48.80
N ASP A 5 2.86 -2.80 -48.11
CA ASP A 5 2.87 -4.25 -48.19
C ASP A 5 3.91 -4.98 -47.31
N TYR A 6 3.44 -5.25 -46.08
CA TYR A 6 3.62 -6.54 -45.40
C TYR A 6 2.72 -6.59 -44.17
N LYS A 7 1.52 -7.06 -44.35
CA LYS A 7 0.67 -7.59 -43.26
C LYS A 7 1.06 -9.05 -43.06
N GLY A 8 1.50 -9.35 -41.84
CA GLY A 8 1.59 -10.72 -41.34
C GLY A 8 3.02 -11.23 -41.15
N LEU A 9 3.67 -10.82 -40.05
CA LEU A 9 4.65 -11.65 -39.36
C LEU A 9 4.97 -11.00 -38.00
N THR A 10 4.94 -11.83 -36.99
CA THR A 10 4.94 -11.51 -35.56
C THR A 10 5.99 -10.51 -35.11
N ASN A 11 5.57 -9.58 -34.27
CA ASN A 11 6.23 -8.39 -33.72
C ASN A 11 7.54 -8.65 -32.91
N ILE A 12 7.88 -9.92 -32.64
CA ILE A 12 9.05 -10.31 -31.84
C ILE A 12 10.33 -10.36 -32.69
N TYR A 13 10.25 -10.78 -33.91
CA TYR A 13 11.43 -10.91 -34.80
C TYR A 13 11.95 -9.54 -35.31
N PHE A 14 11.05 -8.56 -35.42
CA PHE A 14 11.41 -7.19 -35.81
C PHE A 14 12.07 -6.40 -34.70
N LYS A 15 11.63 -6.59 -33.46
CA LYS A 15 12.27 -5.94 -32.27
C LYS A 15 13.70 -6.45 -32.06
N GLN A 16 13.95 -7.74 -32.22
CA GLN A 16 15.30 -8.29 -32.03
C GLN A 16 16.26 -7.79 -33.11
N LYS A 17 15.82 -7.73 -34.38
CA LYS A 17 16.65 -7.20 -35.49
C LYS A 17 16.93 -5.69 -35.38
N CYS A 18 15.99 -4.90 -34.83
CA CYS A 18 16.22 -3.49 -34.58
C CYS A 18 17.21 -3.26 -33.44
N ILE A 19 17.17 -4.08 -32.37
CA ILE A 19 18.12 -4.00 -31.26
C ILE A 19 19.52 -4.39 -31.72
N ASP A 20 19.66 -5.43 -32.54
CA ASP A 20 20.93 -5.86 -33.08
C ASP A 20 21.54 -4.85 -34.08
N LEU A 21 20.68 -4.14 -34.84
CA LEU A 21 21.10 -3.08 -35.75
C LEU A 21 21.54 -1.81 -34.98
N ILE A 22 20.86 -1.47 -33.91
CA ILE A 22 21.19 -0.33 -33.03
C ILE A 22 22.51 -0.62 -32.31
N ASN A 23 22.68 -1.81 -31.76
CA ASN A 23 23.94 -2.20 -31.09
C ASN A 23 25.12 -2.26 -32.05
N SER A 24 24.94 -2.76 -33.28
CA SER A 24 26.02 -2.78 -34.31
C SER A 24 26.38 -1.38 -34.81
N THR A 25 25.45 -0.45 -34.83
CA THR A 25 25.67 0.95 -35.20
C THR A 25 26.35 1.72 -34.08
N PHE A 26 26.03 1.41 -32.82
CA PHE A 26 26.68 2.00 -31.65
C PHE A 26 28.14 1.53 -31.53
N GLU A 27 28.42 0.24 -31.72
CA GLU A 27 29.81 -0.27 -31.70
C GLU A 27 30.65 0.28 -32.86
N LYS A 28 30.08 0.46 -34.05
CA LYS A 28 30.80 1.07 -35.18
C LYS A 28 31.07 2.55 -34.96
N ASN A 29 30.14 3.31 -34.38
CA ASN A 29 30.34 4.71 -34.06
C ASN A 29 31.33 4.90 -32.90
N TYR A 30 31.37 3.98 -31.93
CA TYR A 30 32.35 4.02 -30.83
C TYR A 30 33.78 3.76 -31.30
N LYS A 31 33.97 2.82 -32.27
CA LYS A 31 35.28 2.58 -32.87
C LYS A 31 35.72 3.65 -33.86
N TYR A 32 34.78 4.34 -34.53
CA TYR A 32 35.13 5.40 -35.51
C TYR A 32 35.54 6.71 -34.83
N ASN A 33 35.01 7.02 -33.66
CA ASN A 33 35.37 8.23 -32.92
C ASN A 33 36.69 8.13 -32.13
N MET A 34 37.27 6.94 -31.97
CA MET A 34 38.57 6.78 -31.28
C MET A 34 39.80 6.98 -32.19
N SER A 35 39.62 7.13 -33.53
CA SER A 35 40.77 7.16 -34.45
C SER A 35 41.16 8.51 -35.04
N LYS A 36 40.46 9.63 -34.76
CA LYS A 36 40.86 10.95 -35.24
C LYS A 36 40.34 12.10 -34.37
N LYS A 37 41.17 12.54 -33.40
CA LYS A 37 41.37 13.98 -33.09
C LYS A 37 42.42 14.11 -31.98
N LYS A 38 43.61 14.59 -32.35
CA LYS A 38 44.53 15.25 -31.40
C LYS A 38 43.79 16.48 -30.84
N LYS A 39 43.44 16.48 -29.55
CA LYS A 39 43.06 17.68 -28.81
C LYS A 39 44.13 18.04 -27.78
N PRO A 40 44.26 19.32 -27.44
CA PRO A 40 45.34 19.81 -26.61
C PRO A 40 45.23 19.39 -25.17
N LYS A 41 46.34 19.46 -24.43
CA LYS A 41 46.51 19.14 -23.02
C LYS A 41 45.34 19.65 -22.17
N ASN A 42 44.43 18.74 -21.73
CA ASN A 42 43.51 19.06 -20.67
C ASN A 42 44.11 18.62 -19.33
N ALA A 43 44.15 19.54 -18.39
CA ALA A 43 44.46 19.24 -16.99
C ALA A 43 43.50 18.16 -16.48
N VAL A 44 44.03 17.11 -15.87
CA VAL A 44 43.27 16.06 -15.18
C VAL A 44 42.46 16.78 -14.09
N ASN A 45 41.14 16.62 -14.10
CA ASN A 45 40.28 17.17 -13.07
C ASN A 45 40.55 16.42 -11.76
N TYR A 46 41.18 17.10 -10.80
CA TYR A 46 41.74 16.49 -9.58
C TYR A 46 40.71 15.96 -8.59
N ASP A 47 39.43 16.31 -8.73
CA ASP A 47 38.36 15.92 -7.83
C ASP A 47 37.91 14.46 -8.03
N ASN A 48 38.20 13.87 -9.20
CA ASN A 48 37.77 12.51 -9.56
C ASN A 48 38.90 11.45 -9.57
N LEU A 49 40.16 11.83 -9.32
CA LEU A 49 41.31 10.90 -9.43
C LEU A 49 41.15 9.60 -8.62
N THR A 50 40.58 9.68 -7.44
CA THR A 50 40.35 8.50 -6.59
C THR A 50 39.34 7.54 -7.22
N GLN A 51 38.29 8.07 -7.83
CA GLN A 51 37.26 7.28 -8.50
C GLN A 51 37.78 6.66 -9.77
N ASP A 52 38.56 7.39 -10.56
CA ASP A 52 39.15 6.91 -11.79
C ASP A 52 40.13 5.75 -11.51
N ILE A 53 40.94 5.86 -10.44
CA ILE A 53 41.83 4.79 -9.97
C ILE A 53 41.03 3.54 -9.57
N LEU A 54 39.98 3.71 -8.75
CA LEU A 54 39.16 2.58 -8.31
C LEU A 54 38.37 1.94 -9.46
N ALA A 55 37.95 2.74 -10.45
CA ALA A 55 37.29 2.21 -11.65
C ALA A 55 38.22 1.29 -12.48
N ILE A 56 39.54 1.60 -12.55
CA ILE A 56 40.50 0.70 -13.21
C ILE A 56 40.59 -0.65 -12.50
N PHE A 57 40.63 -0.63 -11.18
CA PHE A 57 40.64 -1.88 -10.39
C PHE A 57 39.35 -2.66 -10.51
N ARG A 58 38.21 -1.98 -10.46
CA ARG A 58 36.90 -2.63 -10.63
C ARG A 58 36.69 -3.25 -12.02
N ALA A 59 37.21 -2.61 -13.07
CA ALA A 59 37.19 -3.19 -14.42
C ALA A 59 38.14 -4.39 -14.61
N ASN A 60 38.99 -4.69 -13.63
CA ASN A 60 40.03 -5.73 -13.69
C ASN A 60 40.25 -6.32 -12.29
N GLU A 61 39.21 -6.89 -11.70
CA GLU A 61 39.18 -7.30 -10.28
C GLU A 61 40.33 -8.24 -9.85
N ASP A 62 40.69 -9.18 -10.71
CA ASP A 62 41.76 -10.17 -10.44
C ASP A 62 43.15 -9.73 -10.87
N LYS A 63 43.35 -8.51 -11.40
CA LYS A 63 44.64 -8.05 -11.92
C LYS A 63 45.31 -7.04 -11.01
N PRO A 64 46.53 -7.30 -10.57
CA PRO A 64 47.31 -6.33 -9.81
C PRO A 64 47.90 -5.24 -10.71
N PHE A 65 47.83 -4.00 -10.23
CA PHE A 65 48.41 -2.84 -10.89
C PHE A 65 49.40 -2.12 -9.97
N ASN A 66 50.43 -1.57 -10.56
CA ASN A 66 51.32 -0.62 -9.88
C ASN A 66 50.98 0.82 -10.30
N TYR A 67 51.58 1.82 -9.65
CA TYR A 67 51.29 3.22 -9.93
C TYR A 67 51.62 3.63 -11.38
N LYS A 68 52.56 2.96 -12.07
CA LYS A 68 52.91 3.25 -13.46
C LYS A 68 51.84 2.73 -14.40
N ASP A 69 51.27 1.56 -14.12
CA ASP A 69 50.19 0.96 -14.90
C ASP A 69 48.94 1.86 -14.82
N ILE A 70 48.64 2.35 -13.63
CA ILE A 70 47.52 3.29 -13.40
C ILE A 70 47.75 4.63 -14.10
N ALA A 71 48.95 5.21 -13.95
CA ALA A 71 49.31 6.47 -14.59
C ALA A 71 49.23 6.37 -16.12
N GLN A 72 49.66 5.26 -16.70
CA GLN A 72 49.55 4.99 -18.13
C GLN A 72 48.13 4.92 -18.62
N ARG A 73 47.25 4.22 -17.90
CA ARG A 73 45.83 4.08 -18.24
C ARG A 73 45.06 5.42 -18.15
N LEU A 74 45.44 6.25 -17.19
CA LEU A 74 44.88 7.60 -17.00
C LEU A 74 45.57 8.70 -17.82
N ASN A 75 46.55 8.33 -18.67
CA ASN A 75 47.36 9.27 -19.46
C ASN A 75 48.07 10.33 -18.61
N ILE A 76 48.52 10.00 -17.41
CA ILE A 76 49.21 10.87 -16.48
C ILE A 76 50.70 10.87 -16.78
N THR A 77 51.23 12.00 -17.23
CA THR A 77 52.66 12.15 -17.63
C THR A 77 53.49 12.95 -16.62
N ASP A 78 52.87 13.85 -15.84
CA ASP A 78 53.55 14.69 -14.91
C ASP A 78 53.85 14.00 -13.54
N THR A 79 54.97 14.41 -12.94
CA THR A 79 55.47 13.81 -11.69
C THR A 79 54.57 14.12 -10.48
N ASN A 80 53.94 15.30 -10.44
CA ASN A 80 53.10 15.69 -9.30
C ASN A 80 51.81 14.84 -9.24
N THR A 81 51.18 14.62 -10.39
CA THR A 81 49.97 13.76 -10.46
C THR A 81 50.32 12.27 -10.22
N ARG A 82 51.49 11.82 -10.70
CA ARG A 82 52.00 10.47 -10.35
C ARG A 82 52.18 10.28 -8.83
N ASN A 83 52.73 11.26 -8.15
CA ASN A 83 52.86 11.23 -6.69
C ASN A 83 51.49 11.23 -5.99
N ARG A 84 50.48 11.91 -6.57
CA ARG A 84 49.11 11.80 -6.06
C ARG A 84 48.53 10.42 -6.26
N VAL A 85 48.72 9.80 -7.43
CA VAL A 85 48.31 8.37 -7.63
C VAL A 85 48.90 7.47 -6.53
N ILE A 86 50.22 7.61 -6.24
CA ILE A 86 50.85 6.80 -5.18
C ILE A 86 50.22 7.06 -3.82
N ARG A 87 49.97 8.31 -3.47
CA ARG A 87 49.27 8.67 -2.22
C ARG A 87 47.85 8.10 -2.16
N THR A 88 47.09 8.22 -3.27
CA THR A 88 45.76 7.68 -3.36
C THR A 88 45.74 6.15 -3.21
N LEU A 89 46.64 5.42 -3.87
CA LEU A 89 46.78 3.98 -3.71
C LEU A 89 47.01 3.62 -2.24
N ALA A 90 47.97 4.28 -1.56
CA ALA A 90 48.23 4.08 -0.14
C ALA A 90 47.03 4.39 0.74
N GLN A 91 46.30 5.49 0.45
CA GLN A 91 45.08 5.85 1.17
C GLN A 91 43.94 4.85 0.97
N GLN A 92 43.76 4.32 -0.25
CA GLN A 92 42.72 3.34 -0.54
C GLN A 92 43.06 1.97 0.08
N THR A 93 44.37 1.64 0.19
CA THR A 93 44.84 0.46 0.92
C THR A 93 44.59 0.62 2.43
N ALA A 94 44.90 1.79 3.00
CA ALA A 94 44.60 2.07 4.41
C ALA A 94 43.10 2.05 4.72
N LYS A 95 42.26 2.36 3.72
CA LYS A 95 40.77 2.28 3.80
C LYS A 95 40.26 0.84 3.52
N GLY A 96 41.13 -0.12 3.24
CA GLY A 96 40.76 -1.51 2.95
C GLY A 96 40.08 -1.73 1.58
N LYS A 97 40.06 -0.73 0.68
CA LYS A 97 39.50 -0.86 -0.67
C LYS A 97 40.49 -1.59 -1.62
N LEU A 98 41.78 -1.45 -1.38
CA LEU A 98 42.83 -2.13 -2.12
C LEU A 98 43.69 -2.97 -1.15
N GLU A 99 44.23 -4.05 -1.63
CA GLU A 99 45.23 -4.85 -0.93
C GLU A 99 46.59 -4.75 -1.65
N GLN A 100 47.67 -4.57 -0.90
CA GLN A 100 48.99 -4.60 -1.45
C GLN A 100 49.50 -6.04 -1.43
N ILE A 101 49.41 -6.74 -2.58
CA ILE A 101 49.80 -8.14 -2.71
C ILE A 101 51.32 -8.34 -2.87
N ALA A 102 52.06 -7.30 -3.31
CA ALA A 102 53.49 -7.27 -3.39
C ALA A 102 53.96 -5.80 -3.30
N LYS A 103 55.26 -5.57 -3.07
CA LYS A 103 55.84 -4.23 -2.95
C LYS A 103 55.48 -3.36 -4.15
N GLY A 104 54.60 -2.37 -3.93
CA GLY A 104 54.14 -1.42 -4.94
C GLY A 104 53.12 -1.97 -5.96
N LYS A 105 52.62 -3.20 -5.76
CA LYS A 105 51.53 -3.81 -6.56
C LYS A 105 50.29 -3.94 -5.71
N PHE A 106 49.22 -3.35 -6.21
CA PHE A 106 47.91 -3.29 -5.54
C PHE A 106 46.87 -4.04 -6.36
N GLN A 107 45.92 -4.67 -5.69
CA GLN A 107 44.79 -5.37 -6.27
C GLN A 107 43.50 -4.93 -5.55
N LEU A 108 42.35 -5.06 -6.16
CA LEU A 108 41.10 -4.90 -5.45
C LEU A 108 41.04 -5.93 -4.31
N ASN A 109 40.67 -5.51 -3.11
CA ASN A 109 40.59 -6.44 -1.99
C ASN A 109 39.43 -7.42 -2.28
N GLY A 110 39.75 -8.71 -2.42
CA GLY A 110 38.83 -9.76 -2.90
C GLY A 110 37.65 -10.14 -1.99
N THR A 111 37.37 -9.33 -0.96
CA THR A 111 36.15 -9.36 -0.17
C THR A 111 35.33 -8.12 -0.50
N THR A 112 35.04 -7.86 -1.79
CA THR A 112 34.14 -6.79 -2.20
C THR A 112 32.72 -7.30 -2.17
N ASP A 113 32.08 -7.08 -1.05
CA ASP A 113 30.67 -7.39 -0.90
C ASP A 113 29.85 -6.30 -1.60
N TYR A 114 29.40 -6.58 -2.81
CA TYR A 114 28.36 -5.82 -3.47
C TYR A 114 27.02 -6.43 -3.08
N TYR A 115 26.14 -5.60 -2.58
CA TYR A 115 24.78 -6.00 -2.25
C TYR A 115 23.79 -5.21 -3.10
N GLU A 116 22.71 -5.85 -3.48
CA GLU A 116 21.54 -5.16 -3.98
C GLU A 116 20.49 -5.06 -2.88
N GLY A 117 19.89 -3.88 -2.73
CA GLY A 117 18.88 -3.64 -1.72
C GLY A 117 18.10 -2.37 -2.00
N VAL A 118 17.19 -2.04 -1.11
CA VAL A 118 16.28 -0.90 -1.21
C VAL A 118 16.70 0.19 -0.23
N ILE A 119 16.76 1.44 -0.70
CA ILE A 119 17.11 2.60 0.13
C ILE A 119 15.95 2.98 1.04
N ASP A 120 16.23 3.10 2.33
CA ASP A 120 15.39 3.76 3.34
C ASP A 120 16.09 5.03 3.85
N MET A 121 15.60 6.20 3.41
CA MET A 121 16.12 7.51 3.81
C MET A 121 15.69 7.84 5.23
N THR A 122 16.62 8.39 6.01
CA THR A 122 16.32 9.00 7.31
C THR A 122 15.96 10.49 7.14
N SER A 123 15.27 11.06 8.11
CA SER A 123 14.95 12.50 8.12
C SER A 123 16.18 13.43 8.21
N LYS A 124 17.36 12.88 8.51
CA LYS A 124 18.63 13.63 8.59
C LYS A 124 19.44 13.60 7.28
N GLY A 125 18.90 12.96 6.21
CA GLY A 125 19.52 12.87 4.90
C GLY A 125 20.52 11.73 4.73
N ASP A 126 20.87 10.94 5.77
CA ASP A 126 21.54 9.65 5.63
C ASP A 126 20.49 8.58 5.24
N ALA A 127 20.93 7.43 4.78
CA ALA A 127 20.04 6.31 4.45
C ALA A 127 20.57 4.98 4.98
N TYR A 128 19.67 4.01 5.04
CA TYR A 128 19.99 2.61 5.17
C TYR A 128 19.63 1.85 3.91
N VAL A 129 20.41 0.86 3.53
CA VAL A 129 20.04 -0.08 2.47
C VAL A 129 19.63 -1.38 3.11
N VAL A 130 18.34 -1.69 2.92
CA VAL A 130 17.74 -2.95 3.38
C VAL A 130 18.05 -4.01 2.34
N VAL A 131 18.81 -5.04 2.74
CA VAL A 131 19.20 -6.15 1.88
C VAL A 131 18.56 -7.43 2.39
N GLU A 132 17.85 -8.13 1.53
CA GLU A 132 17.20 -9.38 1.87
C GLU A 132 18.24 -10.43 2.34
N GLY A 133 17.99 -11.01 3.51
CA GLY A 133 18.88 -12.01 4.10
C GLY A 133 20.03 -11.45 4.95
N LEU A 134 20.26 -10.15 5.01
CA LEU A 134 21.18 -9.54 5.96
C LEU A 134 20.49 -9.24 7.29
N LYS A 135 21.18 -9.51 8.40
CA LYS A 135 20.65 -9.23 9.75
C LYS A 135 20.58 -7.74 10.07
N ASN A 136 21.51 -6.95 9.54
CA ASN A 136 21.60 -5.51 9.78
C ASN A 136 21.64 -4.75 8.46
N ASP A 137 20.97 -3.61 8.39
CA ASP A 137 20.96 -2.73 7.25
C ASP A 137 22.32 -2.03 7.07
N ILE A 138 22.64 -1.66 5.82
CA ILE A 138 23.90 -0.99 5.47
C ILE A 138 23.70 0.51 5.54
N LEU A 139 24.44 1.21 6.39
CA LEU A 139 24.39 2.66 6.51
C LEU A 139 25.05 3.34 5.31
N ILE A 140 24.33 4.24 4.67
CA ILE A 140 24.80 5.10 3.58
C ILE A 140 24.75 6.55 4.03
N ARG A 141 25.91 7.19 4.13
CA ARG A 141 25.95 8.63 4.42
C ARG A 141 25.47 9.44 3.22
N ASN A 142 24.88 10.60 3.46
CA ASN A 142 24.36 11.50 2.41
C ASN A 142 25.34 11.66 1.23
N LYS A 143 26.62 11.95 1.49
CA LYS A 143 27.69 12.08 0.48
C LYS A 143 27.95 10.83 -0.38
N ASN A 144 27.47 9.66 0.05
CA ASN A 144 27.65 8.35 -0.59
C ASN A 144 26.38 7.85 -1.27
N LEU A 145 25.30 8.64 -1.28
CA LEU A 145 24.01 8.28 -1.91
C LEU A 145 24.08 8.27 -3.44
N ASN A 146 25.00 9.04 -4.03
CA ASN A 146 25.20 9.07 -5.48
C ASN A 146 23.89 9.25 -6.28
N THR A 147 23.07 10.26 -5.93
CA THR A 147 21.77 10.59 -6.54
C THR A 147 20.62 9.60 -6.28
N ALA A 148 20.80 8.64 -5.40
CA ALA A 148 19.73 7.71 -5.04
C ALA A 148 18.71 8.35 -4.09
N PHE A 149 17.43 7.98 -4.24
CA PHE A 149 16.31 8.44 -3.45
C PHE A 149 15.71 7.32 -2.59
N HIS A 150 14.80 7.70 -1.71
CA HIS A 150 14.04 6.77 -0.90
C HIS A 150 13.32 5.73 -1.77
N LYS A 151 13.40 4.46 -1.37
CA LYS A 151 12.87 3.28 -2.06
C LYS A 151 13.52 2.92 -3.41
N ASP A 152 14.54 3.65 -3.87
CA ASP A 152 15.30 3.19 -5.03
C ASP A 152 15.95 1.83 -4.75
N ARG A 153 15.91 0.94 -5.72
CA ARG A 153 16.69 -0.28 -5.72
C ARG A 153 18.10 0.01 -6.21
N VAL A 154 19.08 -0.26 -5.38
CA VAL A 154 20.46 0.14 -5.62
C VAL A 154 21.42 -1.01 -5.44
N GLN A 155 22.56 -0.92 -6.12
CA GLN A 155 23.76 -1.70 -5.81
C GLN A 155 24.66 -0.86 -4.91
N VAL A 156 25.08 -1.44 -3.80
CA VAL A 156 25.96 -0.80 -2.82
C VAL A 156 27.27 -1.57 -2.68
N TYR A 157 28.34 -0.82 -2.53
CA TYR A 157 29.63 -1.32 -2.12
C TYR A 157 29.78 -1.11 -0.61
N VAL A 158 30.05 -2.18 0.15
CA VAL A 158 30.23 -2.12 1.60
C VAL A 158 31.70 -1.94 1.94
N PHE A 159 32.01 -0.96 2.80
CA PHE A 159 33.34 -0.78 3.32
C PHE A 159 33.64 -1.89 4.34
N LYS A 160 34.92 -2.33 4.40
CA LYS A 160 35.33 -3.35 5.37
C LYS A 160 35.03 -2.91 6.80
N GLU A 161 34.29 -3.71 7.55
CA GLU A 161 33.86 -3.43 8.91
C GLU A 161 35.00 -3.13 9.85
N ARG A 162 34.87 -2.10 10.68
CA ARG A 162 35.60 -2.00 11.95
C ARG A 162 34.85 -2.83 12.98
N LYS A 163 35.52 -3.68 13.74
CA LYS A 163 34.92 -4.44 14.85
C LYS A 163 34.07 -3.50 15.70
N ASN A 164 32.77 -3.80 15.83
CA ASN A 164 31.74 -3.09 16.60
C ASN A 164 31.05 -1.86 15.94
N SER A 165 31.01 -1.69 14.62
CA SER A 165 30.17 -0.67 13.97
C SER A 165 29.25 -1.30 12.92
N ASN A 166 28.08 -0.70 12.70
CA ASN A 166 27.21 -1.07 11.59
C ASN A 166 27.96 -0.97 10.26
N SER A 167 27.69 -1.90 9.34
CA SER A 167 28.26 -1.86 8.00
C SER A 167 27.95 -0.51 7.33
N GLU A 168 28.97 0.15 6.79
CA GLU A 168 28.84 1.43 6.08
C GLU A 168 29.24 1.22 4.61
N GLY A 169 28.52 1.84 3.68
CA GLY A 169 28.76 1.67 2.25
C GLY A 169 28.55 2.93 1.42
N GLU A 170 28.68 2.76 0.11
CA GLU A 170 28.33 3.77 -0.90
C GLU A 170 27.47 3.14 -2.00
N VAL A 171 26.50 3.88 -2.51
CA VAL A 171 25.72 3.49 -3.69
C VAL A 171 26.64 3.54 -4.91
N THR A 172 26.75 2.43 -5.61
CA THR A 172 27.57 2.35 -6.84
C THR A 172 26.73 2.49 -8.11
N LYS A 173 25.48 2.03 -8.04
CA LYS A 173 24.54 2.07 -9.17
C LYS A 173 23.10 2.13 -8.66
N ILE A 174 22.27 2.90 -9.32
CA ILE A 174 20.82 2.81 -9.22
C ILE A 174 20.38 1.72 -10.19
N VAL A 175 19.85 0.63 -9.67
CA VAL A 175 19.36 -0.51 -10.46
C VAL A 175 17.99 -0.17 -11.04
N GLU A 176 17.13 0.40 -10.17
CA GLU A 176 15.78 0.79 -10.52
C GLU A 176 15.37 2.03 -9.71
N ARG A 177 14.82 3.02 -10.37
CA ARG A 177 14.27 4.22 -9.74
C ARG A 177 12.85 3.93 -9.29
N PHE A 178 12.57 4.13 -8.00
CA PHE A 178 11.23 3.87 -7.45
C PHE A 178 10.17 4.81 -8.04
N LYS A 179 10.47 6.11 -8.12
CA LYS A 179 9.59 7.11 -8.75
C LYS A 179 10.41 8.22 -9.41
N ASN A 180 9.84 8.80 -10.45
CA ASN A 180 10.42 9.96 -11.16
C ASN A 180 9.46 11.15 -11.23
N LYS A 181 8.28 11.07 -10.60
CA LYS A 181 7.31 12.16 -10.50
C LYS A 181 7.19 12.60 -9.03
N PHE A 182 7.18 13.89 -8.81
CA PHE A 182 7.17 14.48 -7.47
C PHE A 182 6.18 15.63 -7.41
N VAL A 183 5.47 15.74 -6.29
CA VAL A 183 4.61 16.88 -5.97
C VAL A 183 5.40 17.86 -5.13
N GLY A 184 5.30 19.14 -5.47
CA GLY A 184 5.94 20.21 -4.71
C GLY A 184 5.43 21.59 -5.11
N VAL A 185 5.90 22.61 -4.41
CA VAL A 185 5.54 24.01 -4.67
C VAL A 185 6.61 24.65 -5.54
N LEU A 186 6.20 25.24 -6.64
CA LEU A 186 7.10 25.94 -7.55
C LEU A 186 7.52 27.29 -6.96
N GLN A 187 8.82 27.48 -6.79
CA GLN A 187 9.45 28.77 -6.50
C GLN A 187 10.08 29.31 -7.79
N LYS A 188 9.38 30.25 -8.44
CA LYS A 188 9.70 30.75 -9.77
C LYS A 188 10.68 31.92 -9.70
N GLN A 189 11.68 31.90 -10.57
CA GLN A 189 12.56 32.99 -10.85
C GLN A 189 12.34 33.45 -12.32
N LYS A 190 13.01 34.48 -12.79
CA LYS A 190 12.78 35.02 -14.13
C LYS A 190 12.94 34.01 -15.27
N SER A 191 13.94 33.13 -15.22
CA SER A 191 14.27 32.17 -16.29
C SER A 191 14.35 30.72 -15.85
N PHE A 192 14.15 30.43 -14.57
CA PHE A 192 14.16 29.09 -13.97
C PHE A 192 13.37 29.09 -12.67
N GLY A 193 13.18 27.96 -12.08
CA GLY A 193 12.60 27.81 -10.75
C GLY A 193 13.07 26.54 -10.07
N PHE A 194 12.66 26.37 -8.82
CA PHE A 194 12.81 25.14 -8.08
C PHE A 194 11.45 24.64 -7.62
N VAL A 195 11.22 23.35 -7.76
CA VAL A 195 10.09 22.71 -7.13
C VAL A 195 10.55 22.17 -5.78
N VAL A 196 10.05 22.80 -4.72
CA VAL A 196 10.29 22.39 -3.33
C VAL A 196 9.38 21.22 -3.04
N VAL A 197 9.97 20.01 -3.01
CA VAL A 197 9.23 18.76 -2.85
C VAL A 197 8.73 18.61 -1.43
N GLN A 198 7.45 18.26 -1.24
CA GLN A 198 6.81 18.14 0.07
C GLN A 198 7.09 16.80 0.79
N ASP A 199 7.95 15.95 0.25
CA ASP A 199 8.32 14.67 0.85
C ASP A 199 9.48 14.85 1.85
N PRO A 200 9.31 14.58 3.15
CA PRO A 200 10.38 14.73 4.16
C PRO A 200 11.61 13.85 3.90
N LYS A 201 11.48 12.84 3.06
CA LYS A 201 12.56 11.93 2.66
C LYS A 201 13.31 12.41 1.41
N MET A 202 12.84 13.51 0.79
CA MET A 202 13.53 14.17 -0.31
C MET A 202 14.55 15.17 0.26
N TYR A 203 15.80 15.04 -0.12
CA TYR A 203 16.90 15.84 0.43
C TYR A 203 17.39 16.96 -0.50
N THR A 204 16.71 17.16 -1.64
CA THR A 204 17.05 18.19 -2.63
C THR A 204 15.79 18.66 -3.37
N ASP A 205 15.81 19.91 -3.84
CA ASP A 205 14.76 20.47 -4.68
C ASP A 205 15.02 20.15 -6.15
N ILE A 206 13.98 20.19 -6.99
CA ILE A 206 14.07 19.87 -8.42
C ILE A 206 14.16 21.17 -9.20
N PHE A 207 15.23 21.33 -9.96
CA PHE A 207 15.43 22.46 -10.86
C PHE A 207 14.55 22.34 -12.10
N VAL A 208 13.84 23.42 -12.46
CA VAL A 208 12.99 23.51 -13.64
C VAL A 208 13.39 24.74 -14.45
N ALA A 209 13.75 24.55 -15.72
CA ALA A 209 14.03 25.68 -16.63
C ALA A 209 12.71 26.35 -17.04
N GLY A 210 12.76 27.66 -17.35
CA GLY A 210 11.58 28.49 -17.65
C GLY A 210 10.67 27.94 -18.74
N ASP A 211 11.24 27.32 -19.77
CA ASP A 211 10.50 26.70 -20.88
C ASP A 211 9.69 25.47 -20.47
N TYR A 212 9.93 24.93 -19.26
CA TYR A 212 9.28 23.71 -18.74
C TYR A 212 8.35 23.97 -17.57
N PHE A 213 7.91 25.21 -17.35
CA PHE A 213 6.94 25.53 -16.30
C PHE A 213 5.51 25.07 -16.62
N ASN A 214 5.20 24.76 -17.87
CA ASN A 214 3.88 24.30 -18.30
C ASN A 214 2.73 25.23 -17.83
N GLY A 215 2.94 26.55 -17.87
CA GLY A 215 1.95 27.54 -17.42
C GLY A 215 1.88 27.77 -15.91
N ALA A 216 2.64 27.03 -15.10
CA ALA A 216 2.64 27.21 -13.65
C ALA A 216 3.12 28.60 -13.22
N GLU A 217 2.47 29.15 -12.18
CA GLU A 217 2.85 30.42 -11.56
C GLU A 217 3.61 30.19 -10.25
N ASP A 218 4.22 31.28 -9.75
CA ASP A 218 4.98 31.24 -8.49
C ASP A 218 4.08 30.87 -7.30
N GLY A 219 4.52 29.94 -6.49
CA GLY A 219 3.79 29.45 -5.31
C GLY A 219 2.73 28.39 -5.60
N GLU A 220 2.49 28.01 -6.85
CA GLU A 220 1.55 26.93 -7.18
C GLU A 220 2.14 25.55 -6.88
N MET A 221 1.26 24.64 -6.49
CA MET A 221 1.54 23.22 -6.35
C MET A 221 1.53 22.54 -7.71
N VAL A 222 2.58 21.80 -8.01
CA VAL A 222 2.79 21.18 -9.32
C VAL A 222 3.21 19.72 -9.19
N LEU A 223 2.89 18.93 -10.21
CA LEU A 223 3.49 17.61 -10.44
C LEU A 223 4.65 17.80 -11.41
N VAL A 224 5.86 17.50 -10.96
CA VAL A 224 7.08 17.59 -11.75
C VAL A 224 7.60 16.21 -12.09
N GLN A 225 7.92 15.98 -13.35
CA GLN A 225 8.63 14.78 -13.79
C GLN A 225 10.13 15.07 -13.82
N MET A 226 10.87 14.31 -13.00
CA MET A 226 12.32 14.38 -12.96
C MET A 226 12.92 13.70 -14.19
N GLU A 227 13.93 14.35 -14.75
CA GLU A 227 14.83 13.80 -15.78
C GLU A 227 16.04 13.11 -15.13
N ASP A 228 16.98 12.64 -15.95
CA ASP A 228 18.21 12.02 -15.45
C ASP A 228 19.02 13.01 -14.60
N TRP A 229 19.39 12.56 -13.39
CA TRP A 229 20.22 13.34 -12.49
C TRP A 229 21.66 12.81 -12.50
N PHE A 230 22.58 13.64 -12.96
CA PHE A 230 23.99 13.30 -13.01
C PHE A 230 24.72 13.82 -11.76
N LYS A 231 25.66 13.06 -11.24
CA LYS A 231 26.45 13.37 -10.03
C LYS A 231 27.16 14.75 -10.08
N LYS A 232 27.35 15.33 -11.24
CA LYS A 232 27.95 16.65 -11.42
C LYS A 232 26.97 17.82 -11.25
N ASP A 233 25.67 17.54 -11.24
CA ASP A 233 24.62 18.52 -11.11
C ASP A 233 24.23 18.65 -9.63
N ASP A 234 24.09 19.86 -9.12
CA ASP A 234 23.77 20.14 -7.72
C ASP A 234 22.33 19.70 -7.36
N SER A 235 21.42 19.77 -8.33
CA SER A 235 20.01 19.37 -8.19
C SER A 235 19.56 18.57 -9.41
N PRO A 236 18.59 17.66 -9.25
CA PRO A 236 17.94 16.99 -10.37
C PRO A 236 17.19 18.01 -11.22
N ARG A 237 17.12 17.77 -12.54
CA ARG A 237 16.32 18.56 -13.47
C ARG A 237 14.95 17.92 -13.66
N GLY A 238 13.95 18.76 -13.88
CA GLY A 238 12.59 18.28 -14.11
C GLY A 238 11.78 19.20 -15.02
N LYS A 239 10.59 18.70 -15.37
CA LYS A 239 9.58 19.40 -16.16
C LYS A 239 8.25 19.35 -15.42
N VAL A 240 7.57 20.46 -15.29
CA VAL A 240 6.19 20.47 -14.79
C VAL A 240 5.31 19.78 -15.82
N ILE A 241 4.65 18.69 -15.41
CA ILE A 241 3.74 17.94 -16.27
C ILE A 241 2.28 18.29 -15.98
N GLU A 242 1.99 18.81 -14.76
CA GLU A 242 0.64 19.18 -14.35
C GLU A 242 0.70 20.30 -13.29
N VAL A 243 -0.20 21.26 -13.39
CA VAL A 243 -0.44 22.29 -12.37
C VAL A 243 -1.63 21.85 -11.54
N LEU A 244 -1.42 21.60 -10.23
CA LEU A 244 -2.41 21.06 -9.33
C LEU A 244 -3.29 22.15 -8.70
N GLY A 245 -2.75 23.39 -8.56
CA GLY A 245 -3.46 24.54 -8.01
C GLY A 245 -2.71 25.21 -6.85
N LYS A 246 -3.43 25.98 -6.04
CA LYS A 246 -2.84 26.69 -4.91
C LYS A 246 -2.77 25.80 -3.66
N PRO A 247 -1.63 25.78 -2.95
CA PRO A 247 -1.52 25.06 -1.70
C PRO A 247 -2.58 25.49 -0.68
N GLY A 248 -3.17 24.55 0.04
CA GLY A 248 -4.22 24.78 1.04
C GLY A 248 -5.65 24.76 0.49
N GLU A 249 -5.86 24.84 -0.82
CA GLU A 249 -7.18 24.59 -1.42
C GLU A 249 -7.48 23.10 -1.36
N HIS A 250 -8.70 22.76 -0.93
CA HIS A 250 -9.10 21.35 -0.69
C HIS A 250 -8.86 20.46 -1.90
N GLN A 251 -9.31 20.87 -3.08
CA GLN A 251 -9.16 20.11 -4.32
C GLN A 251 -7.68 19.90 -4.68
N THR A 252 -6.86 20.94 -4.51
CA THR A 252 -5.41 20.88 -4.76
C THR A 252 -4.73 19.86 -3.84
N GLU A 253 -5.06 19.84 -2.55
CA GLU A 253 -4.45 18.93 -1.59
C GLU A 253 -4.85 17.46 -1.84
N ILE A 254 -6.11 17.20 -2.16
CA ILE A 254 -6.60 15.85 -2.51
C ILE A 254 -5.94 15.36 -3.80
N HIS A 255 -5.89 16.22 -4.84
CA HIS A 255 -5.22 15.88 -6.09
C HIS A 255 -3.71 15.65 -5.88
N ALA A 256 -3.07 16.46 -5.04
CA ALA A 256 -1.66 16.30 -4.67
C ALA A 256 -1.40 14.96 -3.95
N ILE A 257 -2.32 14.49 -3.09
CA ILE A 257 -2.22 13.18 -2.46
C ILE A 257 -2.22 12.08 -3.52
N LEU A 258 -3.17 12.08 -4.44
CA LEU A 258 -3.24 11.09 -5.51
C LEU A 258 -1.98 11.12 -6.40
N ALA A 259 -1.59 12.31 -6.85
CA ALA A 259 -0.42 12.52 -7.70
C ALA A 259 0.89 12.08 -7.04
N GLN A 260 1.03 12.27 -5.72
CA GLN A 260 2.20 11.83 -4.94
C GLN A 260 2.42 10.31 -5.01
N TYR A 261 1.34 9.53 -5.10
CA TYR A 261 1.38 8.08 -5.21
C TYR A 261 1.28 7.60 -6.66
N GLY A 262 1.18 8.52 -7.64
CA GLY A 262 1.01 8.18 -9.05
C GLY A 262 -0.35 7.56 -9.38
N LEU A 263 -1.36 7.87 -8.56
CA LEU A 263 -2.73 7.37 -8.68
C LEU A 263 -3.54 8.34 -9.55
N PRO A 264 -4.23 7.86 -10.60
CA PRO A 264 -5.03 8.72 -11.47
C PRO A 264 -6.35 9.12 -10.80
N GLU A 265 -6.71 10.41 -10.85
CA GLU A 265 -8.02 10.89 -10.39
C GLU A 265 -9.11 10.60 -11.41
N LYS A 266 -8.85 10.83 -12.70
CA LYS A 266 -9.82 10.70 -13.79
C LYS A 266 -9.51 9.51 -14.69
N PHE A 267 -10.51 9.04 -15.42
CA PHE A 267 -10.29 8.09 -16.49
C PHE A 267 -9.78 8.79 -17.76
N PRO A 268 -8.99 8.10 -18.61
CA PRO A 268 -8.73 8.57 -19.96
C PRO A 268 -10.04 8.72 -20.75
N GLU A 269 -10.12 9.75 -21.59
CA GLU A 269 -11.34 10.02 -22.42
C GLU A 269 -11.74 8.81 -23.27
N GLU A 270 -10.79 8.06 -23.82
CA GLU A 270 -11.05 6.85 -24.60
C GLU A 270 -11.73 5.76 -23.79
N VAL A 271 -11.41 5.63 -22.50
CA VAL A 271 -11.99 4.66 -21.58
C VAL A 271 -13.44 5.02 -21.27
N GLU A 272 -13.71 6.28 -20.95
CA GLU A 272 -15.08 6.77 -20.69
C GLU A 272 -15.96 6.70 -21.95
N ALA A 273 -15.41 7.12 -23.10
CA ALA A 273 -16.12 7.04 -24.36
C ALA A 273 -16.47 5.58 -24.72
N PHE A 274 -15.53 4.63 -24.55
CA PHE A 274 -15.80 3.21 -24.79
C PHE A 274 -16.84 2.66 -23.81
N ALA A 275 -16.73 2.98 -22.51
CA ALA A 275 -17.68 2.53 -21.49
C ALA A 275 -19.12 2.94 -21.82
N ASN A 276 -19.30 4.16 -22.33
CA ASN A 276 -20.62 4.68 -22.71
C ASN A 276 -21.20 4.02 -24.00
N THR A 277 -20.41 3.24 -24.75
CA THR A 277 -20.92 2.49 -25.90
C THR A 277 -21.40 1.09 -25.55
N LEU A 278 -21.17 0.62 -24.34
CA LEU A 278 -21.54 -0.73 -23.92
C LEU A 278 -23.07 -0.90 -23.87
N ASP A 279 -23.53 -2.03 -24.39
CA ASP A 279 -24.90 -2.48 -24.15
C ASP A 279 -24.98 -3.09 -22.74
N THR A 280 -25.60 -2.35 -21.82
CA THR A 280 -25.79 -2.75 -20.42
C THR A 280 -27.14 -3.43 -20.18
N SER A 281 -27.94 -3.64 -21.22
CA SER A 281 -29.27 -4.27 -21.10
C SER A 281 -29.16 -5.78 -20.87
N ILE A 282 -30.13 -6.33 -20.13
CA ILE A 282 -30.20 -7.76 -19.86
C ILE A 282 -30.77 -8.50 -21.07
N GLN A 283 -29.90 -9.27 -21.74
CA GLN A 283 -30.22 -9.95 -22.99
C GLN A 283 -30.86 -11.32 -22.74
N LYS A 284 -31.96 -11.62 -23.44
CA LYS A 284 -32.70 -12.89 -23.32
C LYS A 284 -31.83 -14.13 -23.60
N GLU A 285 -30.92 -14.03 -24.54
CA GLU A 285 -29.99 -15.11 -24.93
C GLU A 285 -28.96 -15.37 -23.81
N GLU A 286 -28.54 -14.35 -23.13
CA GLU A 286 -27.60 -14.52 -22.01
C GLU A 286 -28.32 -15.07 -20.77
N ILE A 287 -29.56 -14.71 -20.51
CA ILE A 287 -30.40 -15.31 -19.43
C ILE A 287 -30.45 -16.84 -19.59
N LYS A 288 -30.62 -17.36 -20.80
CA LYS A 288 -30.70 -18.81 -21.07
C LYS A 288 -29.41 -19.57 -20.74
N ARG A 289 -28.27 -18.87 -20.71
CA ARG A 289 -26.95 -19.44 -20.39
C ARG A 289 -26.65 -19.40 -18.89
N ARG A 290 -27.46 -18.69 -18.11
CA ARG A 290 -27.27 -18.46 -16.68
C ARG A 290 -28.32 -19.19 -15.88
N ARG A 291 -28.02 -19.50 -14.60
CA ARG A 291 -29.05 -19.93 -13.64
C ARG A 291 -29.93 -18.73 -13.33
N ASP A 292 -31.22 -18.85 -13.60
CA ASP A 292 -32.20 -17.81 -13.31
C ASP A 292 -32.59 -17.82 -11.81
N MET A 293 -32.21 -16.78 -11.11
CA MET A 293 -32.46 -16.59 -9.66
C MET A 293 -33.39 -15.39 -9.39
N ARG A 294 -34.04 -14.83 -10.42
CA ARG A 294 -34.86 -13.60 -10.30
C ARG A 294 -36.10 -13.78 -9.45
N ASN A 295 -36.56 -15.01 -9.25
CA ASN A 295 -37.74 -15.31 -8.44
C ASN A 295 -37.38 -15.72 -7.00
N VAL A 296 -36.09 -15.68 -6.63
CA VAL A 296 -35.63 -16.00 -5.27
C VAL A 296 -35.46 -14.69 -4.52
N LEU A 297 -36.05 -14.61 -3.32
CA LEU A 297 -35.97 -13.44 -2.45
C LEU A 297 -34.51 -13.00 -2.26
N THR A 298 -34.18 -11.80 -2.75
CA THR A 298 -32.80 -11.29 -2.78
C THR A 298 -32.77 -9.83 -2.30
N PHE A 299 -31.77 -9.48 -1.51
CA PHE A 299 -31.59 -8.12 -0.99
C PHE A 299 -30.10 -7.77 -0.80
N THR A 300 -29.79 -6.46 -0.74
CA THR A 300 -28.46 -5.94 -0.41
C THR A 300 -28.46 -5.24 0.95
N ILE A 301 -27.31 -5.22 1.63
CA ILE A 301 -27.06 -4.47 2.87
C ILE A 301 -25.70 -3.78 2.74
N ASP A 302 -25.70 -2.45 2.60
CA ASP A 302 -24.54 -1.66 2.24
C ASP A 302 -24.43 -0.39 3.09
N PRO A 303 -23.33 0.39 3.01
CA PRO A 303 -23.28 1.74 3.56
C PRO A 303 -24.39 2.63 2.97
N ALA A 304 -24.89 3.60 3.76
CA ALA A 304 -25.97 4.49 3.35
C ALA A 304 -25.64 5.27 2.06
N ASP A 305 -24.39 5.69 1.92
CA ASP A 305 -23.84 6.48 0.81
C ASP A 305 -23.32 5.66 -0.38
N ALA A 306 -23.33 4.31 -0.29
CA ALA A 306 -22.87 3.44 -1.36
C ALA A 306 -23.75 3.55 -2.62
N LYS A 307 -23.08 3.46 -3.80
CA LYS A 307 -23.70 3.43 -5.13
C LYS A 307 -23.31 2.19 -5.94
N ASP A 308 -22.24 1.54 -5.56
CA ASP A 308 -21.58 0.38 -6.20
C ASP A 308 -21.82 -0.89 -5.39
N PHE A 309 -23.04 -1.43 -5.48
CA PHE A 309 -23.43 -2.63 -4.73
C PHE A 309 -22.80 -3.86 -5.38
N ASP A 310 -21.69 -4.34 -4.81
CA ASP A 310 -20.95 -5.50 -5.29
C ASP A 310 -21.69 -6.82 -5.01
N ASP A 311 -22.44 -6.93 -3.90
CA ASP A 311 -22.98 -8.18 -3.40
C ASP A 311 -24.45 -8.06 -2.97
N ALA A 312 -25.17 -9.18 -3.16
CA ALA A 312 -26.53 -9.37 -2.67
C ALA A 312 -26.65 -10.78 -2.07
N LEU A 313 -27.57 -10.94 -1.13
CA LEU A 313 -27.87 -12.21 -0.48
C LEU A 313 -29.29 -12.67 -0.85
N SER A 314 -29.44 -13.96 -1.22
CA SER A 314 -30.74 -14.58 -1.36
C SER A 314 -30.99 -15.64 -0.32
N PHE A 315 -32.25 -15.84 0.03
CA PHE A 315 -32.67 -16.78 1.05
C PHE A 315 -33.91 -17.57 0.65
N GLN A 316 -33.84 -18.90 0.78
CA GLN A 316 -34.98 -19.79 0.54
C GLN A 316 -34.95 -20.96 1.51
N VAL A 317 -36.09 -21.31 2.07
CA VAL A 317 -36.25 -22.54 2.87
C VAL A 317 -36.53 -23.70 1.93
N LEU A 318 -35.75 -24.79 2.04
CA LEU A 318 -35.91 -26.01 1.25
C LEU A 318 -36.89 -26.98 1.90
N GLU A 319 -37.46 -27.90 1.11
CA GLU A 319 -38.39 -28.93 1.58
C GLU A 319 -37.81 -29.82 2.71
N ASN A 320 -36.49 -30.03 2.72
CA ASN A 320 -35.80 -30.80 3.75
C ASN A 320 -35.53 -30.02 5.05
N GLY A 321 -35.99 -28.76 5.12
CA GLY A 321 -35.81 -27.86 6.24
C GLY A 321 -34.43 -27.20 6.36
N ASN A 322 -33.54 -27.41 5.37
CA ASN A 322 -32.31 -26.64 5.20
C ASN A 322 -32.61 -25.29 4.50
N TYR A 323 -31.61 -24.46 4.38
CA TYR A 323 -31.69 -23.20 3.68
C TYR A 323 -30.84 -23.23 2.41
N GLU A 324 -31.38 -22.78 1.29
CA GLU A 324 -30.57 -22.37 0.14
C GLU A 324 -30.25 -20.89 0.29
N ILE A 325 -28.97 -20.56 0.40
CA ILE A 325 -28.48 -19.20 0.52
C ILE A 325 -27.58 -18.92 -0.67
N GLY A 326 -27.96 -17.91 -1.47
CA GLY A 326 -27.17 -17.41 -2.59
C GLY A 326 -26.36 -16.18 -2.15
N ILE A 327 -25.11 -16.17 -2.53
CA ILE A 327 -24.22 -15.01 -2.43
C ILE A 327 -23.94 -14.58 -3.87
N HIS A 328 -24.59 -13.51 -4.29
CA HIS A 328 -24.60 -13.02 -5.66
C HIS A 328 -23.68 -11.82 -5.78
N ILE A 329 -22.69 -11.93 -6.65
CA ILE A 329 -21.68 -10.90 -6.87
C ILE A 329 -21.85 -10.34 -8.26
N ALA A 330 -21.74 -9.03 -8.40
CA ALA A 330 -21.77 -8.34 -9.69
C ALA A 330 -20.84 -9.02 -10.71
N ASP A 331 -21.36 -9.44 -11.86
CA ASP A 331 -20.55 -10.11 -12.90
C ASP A 331 -19.81 -9.09 -13.76
N VAL A 332 -18.89 -8.37 -13.15
CA VAL A 332 -17.99 -7.40 -13.83
C VAL A 332 -17.24 -8.08 -14.97
N SER A 333 -16.87 -9.35 -14.80
CA SER A 333 -16.13 -10.12 -15.80
C SER A 333 -16.91 -10.36 -17.10
N HIS A 334 -18.22 -10.13 -17.10
CA HIS A 334 -19.06 -10.17 -18.29
C HIS A 334 -18.80 -8.97 -19.21
N TYR A 335 -18.56 -7.79 -18.64
CA TYR A 335 -18.37 -6.53 -19.38
C TYR A 335 -16.90 -6.24 -19.72
N LEU A 336 -15.95 -6.81 -18.99
CA LEU A 336 -14.53 -6.60 -19.20
C LEU A 336 -13.94 -7.71 -20.08
N GLU A 337 -13.74 -7.42 -21.36
CA GLU A 337 -13.03 -8.31 -22.26
C GLU A 337 -11.52 -8.35 -21.91
N PRO A 338 -10.92 -9.53 -21.68
CA PRO A 338 -9.51 -9.63 -21.34
C PRO A 338 -8.57 -8.92 -22.33
N GLY A 339 -7.77 -7.96 -21.86
CA GLY A 339 -6.88 -7.14 -22.67
C GLY A 339 -7.57 -6.03 -23.48
N GLY A 340 -8.87 -5.84 -23.32
CA GLY A 340 -9.62 -4.71 -23.89
C GLY A 340 -9.34 -3.38 -23.15
N VAL A 341 -9.91 -2.29 -23.66
CA VAL A 341 -9.70 -0.93 -23.13
C VAL A 341 -10.05 -0.84 -21.66
N LEU A 342 -11.24 -1.29 -21.26
CA LEU A 342 -11.69 -1.27 -19.86
C LEU A 342 -10.90 -2.20 -18.97
N ASP A 343 -10.53 -3.37 -19.46
CA ASP A 343 -9.75 -4.33 -18.69
C ASP A 343 -8.33 -3.83 -18.42
N THR A 344 -7.73 -3.19 -19.41
CA THR A 344 -6.39 -2.58 -19.25
C THR A 344 -6.40 -1.47 -18.21
N GLU A 345 -7.40 -0.60 -18.23
CA GLU A 345 -7.53 0.47 -17.25
C GLU A 345 -7.86 -0.08 -15.86
N ALA A 346 -8.79 -1.03 -15.75
CA ALA A 346 -9.10 -1.70 -14.48
C ALA A 346 -7.87 -2.40 -13.88
N TYR A 347 -7.06 -3.05 -14.71
CA TYR A 347 -5.79 -3.64 -14.29
C TYR A 347 -4.81 -2.58 -13.81
N ASN A 348 -4.63 -1.49 -14.55
CA ASN A 348 -3.71 -0.41 -14.18
C ASN A 348 -4.07 0.21 -12.83
N ARG A 349 -5.36 0.46 -12.57
CA ARG A 349 -5.86 0.94 -11.27
C ARG A 349 -5.82 -0.13 -10.19
N ALA A 350 -6.15 -1.35 -10.53
CA ALA A 350 -6.24 -2.56 -9.72
C ALA A 350 -7.18 -2.49 -8.51
N THR A 351 -7.48 -1.31 -7.98
CA THR A 351 -8.42 -1.12 -6.86
C THR A 351 -9.03 0.28 -6.90
N SER A 352 -10.26 0.42 -6.39
CA SER A 352 -10.83 1.72 -6.06
C SER A 352 -10.13 2.32 -4.83
N ILE A 353 -10.09 3.65 -4.72
CA ILE A 353 -9.43 4.40 -3.66
C ILE A 353 -10.50 5.17 -2.89
N TYR A 354 -10.58 4.96 -1.57
CA TYR A 354 -11.60 5.56 -0.71
C TYR A 354 -10.99 6.70 0.11
N LEU A 355 -10.96 7.91 -0.47
CA LEU A 355 -10.55 9.10 0.25
C LEU A 355 -11.67 9.55 1.20
N VAL A 356 -11.40 10.52 2.07
CA VAL A 356 -12.39 10.97 3.06
C VAL A 356 -13.61 11.62 2.39
N ASP A 357 -13.40 12.38 1.30
CA ASP A 357 -14.41 13.18 0.62
C ASP A 357 -14.95 12.56 -0.67
N ARG A 358 -14.27 11.55 -1.21
CA ARG A 358 -14.63 10.93 -2.50
C ARG A 358 -14.08 9.52 -2.67
N VAL A 359 -14.67 8.81 -3.63
CA VAL A 359 -14.12 7.55 -4.15
C VAL A 359 -13.54 7.78 -5.54
N VAL A 360 -12.30 7.33 -5.76
CA VAL A 360 -11.72 7.23 -7.10
C VAL A 360 -11.94 5.79 -7.56
N PRO A 361 -12.90 5.54 -8.47
CA PRO A 361 -13.33 4.18 -8.78
C PRO A 361 -12.34 3.45 -9.69
N MET A 362 -12.32 2.11 -9.59
CA MET A 362 -11.56 1.24 -10.51
C MET A 362 -12.20 1.19 -11.91
N LEU A 363 -13.51 1.30 -11.99
CA LEU A 363 -14.31 1.22 -13.21
C LEU A 363 -15.10 2.51 -13.43
N PRO A 364 -15.34 2.92 -14.71
CA PRO A 364 -16.24 4.03 -15.02
C PRO A 364 -17.62 3.87 -14.39
N GLU A 365 -18.26 4.99 -14.04
CA GLU A 365 -19.53 5.00 -13.29
C GLU A 365 -20.69 4.27 -14.02
N VAL A 366 -20.70 4.26 -15.34
CA VAL A 366 -21.67 3.49 -16.14
C VAL A 366 -21.60 1.99 -15.82
N LEU A 367 -20.44 1.50 -15.44
CA LEU A 367 -20.25 0.12 -14.97
C LEU A 367 -20.42 0.00 -13.46
N SER A 368 -19.65 0.75 -12.69
CA SER A 368 -19.61 0.60 -11.23
C SER A 368 -20.92 0.93 -10.55
N ASN A 369 -21.60 2.01 -10.96
CA ASN A 369 -22.81 2.50 -10.29
C ASN A 369 -24.13 2.07 -10.99
N GLN A 370 -24.07 1.58 -12.24
CA GLN A 370 -25.26 1.26 -13.03
C GLN A 370 -25.30 -0.21 -13.47
N ALA A 371 -24.49 -0.61 -14.47
CA ALA A 371 -24.59 -1.93 -15.09
C ALA A 371 -24.28 -3.06 -14.11
N CYS A 372 -23.23 -2.92 -13.31
CA CYS A 372 -22.79 -3.94 -12.36
C CYS A 372 -23.44 -3.82 -10.99
N SER A 373 -23.77 -2.61 -10.55
CA SER A 373 -24.34 -2.38 -9.21
C SER A 373 -25.69 -3.11 -9.02
N LEU A 374 -25.82 -3.91 -7.97
CA LEU A 374 -26.99 -4.75 -7.67
C LEU A 374 -28.14 -3.92 -7.05
N ARG A 375 -28.58 -2.91 -7.80
CA ARG A 375 -29.58 -1.93 -7.38
C ARG A 375 -30.95 -2.58 -7.14
N PRO A 376 -31.73 -2.08 -6.16
CA PRO A 376 -33.04 -2.62 -5.86
C PRO A 376 -34.02 -2.45 -7.03
N ASN A 377 -34.90 -3.42 -7.23
CA ASN A 377 -35.91 -3.48 -8.27
C ASN A 377 -35.36 -3.52 -9.71
N GLU A 378 -34.12 -4.03 -9.86
CA GLU A 378 -33.47 -4.18 -11.16
C GLU A 378 -32.96 -5.61 -11.36
N GLU A 379 -33.03 -6.11 -12.61
CA GLU A 379 -32.37 -7.36 -13.00
C GLU A 379 -30.88 -7.10 -13.25
N LYS A 380 -30.00 -7.97 -12.76
CA LYS A 380 -28.55 -7.85 -12.96
C LYS A 380 -27.91 -9.19 -13.30
N TYR A 381 -26.82 -9.13 -14.07
CA TYR A 381 -25.93 -10.26 -14.23
C TYR A 381 -25.06 -10.39 -12.99
N THR A 382 -25.04 -11.61 -12.45
CA THR A 382 -24.26 -11.93 -11.26
C THR A 382 -23.42 -13.19 -11.47
N PHE A 383 -22.37 -13.33 -10.70
CA PHE A 383 -21.62 -14.56 -10.50
C PHE A 383 -21.88 -15.03 -9.06
N SER A 384 -22.43 -16.20 -8.90
CA SER A 384 -22.99 -16.61 -7.60
C SER A 384 -22.31 -17.82 -7.00
N ALA A 385 -22.21 -17.79 -5.68
CA ALA A 385 -21.92 -18.94 -4.82
C ALA A 385 -23.22 -19.30 -4.07
N VAL A 386 -23.82 -20.45 -4.38
CA VAL A 386 -25.08 -20.89 -3.79
C VAL A 386 -24.81 -22.10 -2.90
N PHE A 387 -25.29 -22.02 -1.68
CA PHE A 387 -25.03 -23.02 -0.65
C PHE A 387 -26.33 -23.58 -0.06
N GLU A 388 -26.40 -24.90 0.07
CA GLU A 388 -27.36 -25.52 0.98
C GLU A 388 -26.74 -25.56 2.37
N ILE A 389 -27.38 -24.91 3.34
CA ILE A 389 -26.89 -24.76 4.72
C ILE A 389 -27.90 -25.29 5.71
N THR A 390 -27.43 -26.09 6.67
CA THR A 390 -28.29 -26.58 7.76
C THR A 390 -28.56 -25.49 8.81
N LYS A 391 -29.55 -25.70 9.68
CA LYS A 391 -29.85 -24.82 10.83
C LYS A 391 -28.65 -24.61 11.78
N GLN A 392 -27.64 -25.49 11.74
CA GLN A 392 -26.39 -25.37 12.49
C GLN A 392 -25.25 -24.70 11.70
N ALA A 393 -25.60 -24.01 10.63
CA ALA A 393 -24.65 -23.32 9.73
C ALA A 393 -23.60 -24.25 9.05
N LYS A 394 -23.94 -25.54 8.83
CA LYS A 394 -23.08 -26.48 8.11
C LYS A 394 -23.46 -26.47 6.64
N VAL A 395 -22.50 -26.19 5.76
CA VAL A 395 -22.65 -26.31 4.30
C VAL A 395 -22.69 -27.80 3.94
N VAL A 396 -23.77 -28.26 3.32
CA VAL A 396 -23.98 -29.64 2.86
C VAL A 396 -23.91 -29.78 1.34
N ASN A 397 -24.23 -28.70 0.60
CA ASN A 397 -24.10 -28.66 -0.83
C ASN A 397 -23.64 -27.27 -1.29
N GLN A 398 -23.01 -27.17 -2.47
CA GLN A 398 -22.54 -25.91 -3.04
C GLN A 398 -22.59 -25.93 -4.56
N TRP A 399 -22.88 -24.76 -5.13
CA TRP A 399 -22.88 -24.53 -6.58
C TRP A 399 -22.23 -23.16 -6.87
N PHE A 400 -21.46 -23.08 -7.95
CA PHE A 400 -20.85 -21.84 -8.43
C PHE A 400 -21.14 -21.66 -9.90
N GLY A 401 -21.42 -20.44 -10.30
CA GLY A 401 -21.67 -20.14 -11.72
C GLY A 401 -22.31 -18.79 -11.93
N ARG A 402 -22.49 -18.46 -13.20
CA ARG A 402 -23.16 -17.23 -13.63
C ARG A 402 -24.67 -17.33 -13.43
N THR A 403 -25.25 -16.26 -12.91
CA THR A 403 -26.69 -16.16 -12.62
C THR A 403 -27.25 -14.86 -13.18
N VAL A 404 -28.55 -14.74 -13.22
CA VAL A 404 -29.28 -13.49 -13.33
C VAL A 404 -30.15 -13.36 -12.08
N THR A 405 -30.12 -12.22 -11.42
CA THR A 405 -30.82 -11.94 -10.15
C THR A 405 -31.68 -10.71 -10.27
N TYR A 406 -32.65 -10.59 -9.38
CA TYR A 406 -33.47 -9.40 -9.17
C TYR A 406 -33.43 -9.05 -7.69
N SER A 407 -33.01 -7.83 -7.34
CA SER A 407 -32.95 -7.40 -5.95
C SER A 407 -34.30 -6.86 -5.49
N ASP A 408 -34.94 -7.52 -4.50
CA ASP A 408 -36.24 -7.13 -3.94
C ASP A 408 -36.16 -5.92 -3.00
N ALA A 409 -34.99 -5.72 -2.35
CA ALA A 409 -34.80 -4.64 -1.40
C ALA A 409 -33.32 -4.24 -1.28
N ARG A 410 -33.09 -2.99 -0.88
CA ARG A 410 -31.80 -2.49 -0.42
C ARG A 410 -31.94 -1.98 1.01
N PHE A 411 -30.97 -2.28 1.86
CA PHE A 411 -30.85 -1.74 3.21
C PHE A 411 -29.53 -1.00 3.39
N ALA A 412 -29.57 0.08 4.18
CA ALA A 412 -28.37 0.54 4.85
C ALA A 412 -28.04 -0.39 6.03
N TYR A 413 -26.77 -0.42 6.47
CA TYR A 413 -26.41 -1.17 7.68
C TYR A 413 -27.23 -0.76 8.90
N GLU A 414 -27.57 0.51 9.01
CA GLU A 414 -28.38 1.07 10.09
C GLU A 414 -29.83 0.53 10.06
N GLU A 415 -30.43 0.43 8.87
CA GLU A 415 -31.77 -0.15 8.69
C GLU A 415 -31.80 -1.63 8.98
N ALA A 416 -30.80 -2.39 8.46
CA ALA A 416 -30.70 -3.81 8.75
C ALA A 416 -30.42 -4.06 10.24
N GLN A 417 -29.60 -3.22 10.89
CA GLN A 417 -29.37 -3.31 12.33
C GLN A 417 -30.65 -3.03 13.12
N TYR A 418 -31.48 -2.08 12.69
CA TYR A 418 -32.77 -1.81 13.32
C TYR A 418 -33.70 -3.03 13.30
N ILE A 419 -33.79 -3.75 12.15
CA ILE A 419 -34.52 -5.02 12.06
C ILE A 419 -33.96 -6.05 13.06
N LEU A 420 -32.63 -6.14 13.19
CA LEU A 420 -31.99 -7.09 14.09
C LEU A 420 -32.24 -6.78 15.59
N ASP A 421 -32.31 -5.50 15.93
CA ASP A 421 -32.48 -5.03 17.31
C ASP A 421 -33.95 -5.07 17.77
N THR A 422 -34.90 -4.79 16.87
CA THR A 422 -36.31 -4.68 17.18
C THR A 422 -37.14 -5.92 16.83
N GLU A 423 -36.65 -6.73 15.89
CA GLU A 423 -37.38 -7.84 15.25
C GLU A 423 -38.67 -7.37 14.55
N ASP A 424 -38.76 -6.07 14.22
CA ASP A 424 -39.93 -5.47 13.55
C ASP A 424 -39.70 -5.40 12.02
N ALA A 425 -40.78 -5.45 11.27
CA ALA A 425 -40.80 -5.23 9.83
C ALA A 425 -40.92 -3.73 9.46
N VAL A 426 -41.21 -2.87 10.42
CA VAL A 426 -41.38 -1.42 10.21
C VAL A 426 -40.03 -0.75 10.51
N ILE A 427 -39.45 -0.12 9.50
CA ILE A 427 -38.23 0.69 9.66
C ILE A 427 -38.67 2.10 10.11
N ASP A 428 -38.07 2.56 11.21
CA ASP A 428 -38.35 3.89 11.75
C ASP A 428 -37.69 5.00 10.92
N GLU A 429 -38.38 6.19 10.89
CA GLU A 429 -37.90 7.32 10.12
C GLU A 429 -36.49 7.79 10.51
N SER A 430 -36.09 7.60 11.76
CA SER A 430 -34.78 8.02 12.29
C SER A 430 -33.59 7.25 11.71
N VAL A 431 -33.83 6.04 11.20
CA VAL A 431 -32.79 5.17 10.60
C VAL A 431 -32.98 4.95 9.11
N SER A 432 -34.16 5.31 8.60
CA SER A 432 -34.54 5.09 7.19
C SER A 432 -33.73 5.97 6.24
N LEU A 433 -33.19 5.39 5.17
CA LEU A 433 -32.53 6.11 4.08
C LEU A 433 -33.44 7.17 3.41
N SER A 434 -34.74 6.93 3.41
CA SER A 434 -35.72 7.85 2.83
C SER A 434 -36.15 8.98 3.78
N GLY A 435 -35.72 8.92 5.05
CA GLY A 435 -36.21 9.82 6.10
C GLY A 435 -37.71 9.66 6.41
N LYS A 436 -38.31 8.54 6.01
CA LYS A 436 -39.70 8.20 6.26
C LYS A 436 -39.82 6.77 6.73
N SER A 437 -40.69 6.51 7.67
CA SER A 437 -41.03 5.15 8.09
C SER A 437 -41.61 4.35 6.93
N TYR A 438 -41.19 3.08 6.80
CA TYR A 438 -41.73 2.16 5.79
C TYR A 438 -41.72 0.72 6.31
N SER A 439 -42.54 -0.13 5.69
CA SER A 439 -42.57 -1.56 6.05
C SER A 439 -41.91 -2.40 5.00
N VAL A 440 -41.10 -3.36 5.43
CA VAL A 440 -40.53 -4.42 4.59
C VAL A 440 -41.45 -5.65 4.60
N LYS A 441 -41.32 -6.52 3.58
CA LYS A 441 -42.04 -7.79 3.54
C LYS A 441 -41.59 -8.66 4.72
N THR A 442 -42.54 -9.38 5.33
CA THR A 442 -42.27 -10.29 6.48
C THR A 442 -41.20 -11.29 6.15
N GLU A 443 -41.20 -11.84 4.92
CA GLU A 443 -40.23 -12.82 4.45
C GLU A 443 -38.79 -12.25 4.42
N ILE A 444 -38.62 -10.96 4.11
CA ILE A 444 -37.32 -10.30 4.14
C ILE A 444 -36.84 -10.15 5.58
N LYS A 445 -37.70 -9.69 6.48
CA LYS A 445 -37.37 -9.61 7.92
C LYS A 445 -36.93 -10.95 8.46
N GLU A 446 -37.71 -12.01 8.19
CA GLU A 446 -37.40 -13.38 8.67
C GLU A 446 -36.07 -13.88 8.08
N ALA A 447 -35.79 -13.58 6.80
CA ALA A 447 -34.51 -13.91 6.15
C ALA A 447 -33.35 -13.22 6.85
N VAL A 448 -33.43 -11.90 7.12
CA VAL A 448 -32.39 -11.11 7.79
C VAL A 448 -32.11 -11.68 9.20
N LEU A 449 -33.15 -11.95 9.98
CA LEU A 449 -33.02 -12.50 11.33
C LEU A 449 -32.35 -13.89 11.31
N GLU A 450 -32.78 -14.78 10.42
CA GLU A 450 -32.25 -16.15 10.36
C GLU A 450 -30.82 -16.15 9.82
N MET A 451 -30.51 -15.33 8.83
CA MET A 451 -29.15 -15.18 8.31
C MET A 451 -28.20 -14.62 9.37
N ASN A 452 -28.66 -13.64 10.18
CA ASN A 452 -27.85 -13.17 11.31
C ASN A 452 -27.58 -14.28 12.34
N ARG A 453 -28.58 -15.10 12.64
CA ARG A 453 -28.39 -16.26 13.53
C ARG A 453 -27.33 -17.23 12.98
N LEU A 454 -27.38 -17.54 11.68
CA LEU A 454 -26.37 -18.37 11.01
C LEU A 454 -24.99 -17.73 11.01
N ALA A 455 -24.90 -16.42 10.72
CA ALA A 455 -23.65 -15.67 10.74
C ALA A 455 -22.96 -15.72 12.12
N LYS A 456 -23.74 -15.56 13.21
CA LYS A 456 -23.24 -15.70 14.60
C LYS A 456 -22.65 -17.09 14.87
N ILE A 457 -23.28 -18.14 14.36
CA ILE A 457 -22.75 -19.52 14.48
C ILE A 457 -21.45 -19.66 13.68
N MET A 458 -21.42 -19.18 12.41
CA MET A 458 -20.22 -19.24 11.56
C MET A 458 -19.06 -18.47 12.18
N ARG A 459 -19.31 -17.28 12.71
CA ARG A 459 -18.30 -16.46 13.40
C ARG A 459 -17.75 -17.20 14.62
N THR A 460 -18.62 -17.76 15.46
CA THR A 460 -18.20 -18.54 16.64
C THR A 460 -17.32 -19.73 16.24
N GLN A 461 -17.69 -20.46 15.19
CA GLN A 461 -16.88 -21.55 14.66
C GLN A 461 -15.52 -21.06 14.15
N ARG A 462 -15.48 -19.94 13.44
CA ARG A 462 -14.25 -19.33 12.91
C ARG A 462 -13.31 -18.91 14.04
N MET A 463 -13.84 -18.26 15.07
CA MET A 463 -13.06 -17.86 16.24
C MET A 463 -12.51 -19.09 16.99
N ASN A 464 -13.30 -20.13 17.19
CA ASN A 464 -12.86 -21.37 17.81
C ASN A 464 -11.79 -22.12 16.98
N ASN A 465 -11.78 -21.92 15.65
CA ASN A 465 -10.77 -22.47 14.74
C ASN A 465 -9.47 -21.63 14.70
N GLY A 466 -9.40 -20.55 15.46
CA GLY A 466 -8.20 -19.75 15.62
C GLY A 466 -8.13 -18.50 14.76
N ALA A 467 -9.26 -17.89 14.41
CA ALA A 467 -9.27 -16.55 13.85
C ALA A 467 -8.95 -15.49 14.92
N ILE A 468 -8.40 -14.37 14.50
CA ILE A 468 -8.11 -13.22 15.37
C ILE A 468 -9.11 -12.12 15.03
N SER A 469 -9.78 -11.56 16.06
CA SER A 469 -10.71 -10.44 15.89
C SER A 469 -10.04 -9.13 16.25
N PHE A 470 -10.09 -8.18 15.32
CA PHE A 470 -9.69 -6.80 15.53
C PHE A 470 -10.91 -5.91 15.33
N ASP A 471 -11.68 -5.71 16.40
CA ASP A 471 -12.83 -4.79 16.37
C ASP A 471 -12.32 -3.36 16.65
N LYS A 472 -11.89 -2.64 15.62
CA LYS A 472 -11.41 -1.27 15.74
C LYS A 472 -12.52 -0.27 15.42
N GLN A 473 -12.57 0.83 16.17
CA GLN A 473 -13.36 2.01 15.84
C GLN A 473 -12.68 2.77 14.70
N GLU A 474 -13.46 3.16 13.70
CA GLU A 474 -13.00 4.00 12.60
C GLU A 474 -13.39 5.45 12.86
N VAL A 475 -12.43 6.35 12.71
CA VAL A 475 -12.68 7.79 12.74
C VAL A 475 -13.26 8.23 11.40
N LYS A 476 -14.43 8.86 11.41
CA LYS A 476 -15.10 9.42 10.23
C LYS A 476 -15.38 10.91 10.45
N PHE A 477 -15.50 11.65 9.36
CA PHE A 477 -15.73 13.08 9.37
C PHE A 477 -17.14 13.40 8.83
N ASN A 478 -17.82 14.33 9.51
CA ASN A 478 -18.96 15.03 8.93
C ASN A 478 -18.42 16.17 8.08
N LEU A 479 -18.76 16.17 6.79
CA LEU A 479 -18.30 17.17 5.83
C LEU A 479 -19.44 18.12 5.49
N ASN A 480 -19.12 19.41 5.35
CA ASN A 480 -20.03 20.40 4.80
C ASN A 480 -20.02 20.40 3.26
N ASP A 481 -20.80 21.31 2.65
CA ASP A 481 -20.92 21.45 1.19
C ASP A 481 -19.58 21.73 0.49
N ASP A 482 -18.61 22.33 1.19
CA ASP A 482 -17.25 22.63 0.69
C ASP A 482 -16.26 21.48 0.96
N ASN A 483 -16.74 20.32 1.37
CA ASN A 483 -15.92 19.17 1.80
C ASN A 483 -14.93 19.52 2.94
N SER A 484 -15.28 20.47 3.79
CA SER A 484 -14.54 20.79 5.01
C SER A 484 -15.10 20.00 6.19
N PRO A 485 -14.25 19.49 7.10
CA PRO A 485 -14.70 18.71 8.24
C PRO A 485 -15.32 19.63 9.31
N GLU A 486 -16.61 19.41 9.63
CA GLU A 486 -17.34 20.12 10.70
C GLU A 486 -17.39 19.33 11.99
N GLY A 487 -17.25 18.02 11.93
CA GLY A 487 -17.31 17.15 13.08
C GLY A 487 -16.63 15.81 12.84
N VAL A 488 -16.41 15.10 13.94
CA VAL A 488 -15.85 13.75 13.92
C VAL A 488 -16.80 12.81 14.65
N TYR A 489 -16.96 11.59 14.12
CA TYR A 489 -17.69 10.53 14.78
C TYR A 489 -16.97 9.19 14.65
N PHE A 490 -17.24 8.29 15.60
CA PHE A 490 -16.66 6.96 15.60
C PHE A 490 -17.65 5.93 15.06
N LYS A 491 -17.24 5.18 14.03
CA LYS A 491 -18.03 4.10 13.46
C LYS A 491 -17.52 2.75 13.96
N THR A 492 -18.44 1.94 14.52
CA THR A 492 -18.17 0.57 14.99
C THR A 492 -18.97 -0.42 14.16
N ALA A 493 -18.37 -1.59 13.86
CA ALA A 493 -19.07 -2.68 13.19
C ALA A 493 -20.06 -3.35 14.13
N LYS A 494 -21.35 -3.37 13.74
CA LYS A 494 -22.45 -4.01 14.45
C LYS A 494 -22.82 -5.37 13.84
N ASP A 495 -23.87 -6.03 14.32
CA ASP A 495 -24.32 -7.35 13.86
C ASP A 495 -24.66 -7.37 12.37
N ALA A 496 -25.29 -6.32 11.83
CA ALA A 496 -25.56 -6.21 10.40
C ALA A 496 -24.30 -6.23 9.53
N ASN A 497 -23.23 -5.56 9.97
CA ASN A 497 -21.92 -5.62 9.30
C ASN A 497 -21.31 -7.02 9.36
N LYS A 498 -21.41 -7.68 10.53
CA LYS A 498 -20.87 -9.03 10.76
C LYS A 498 -21.66 -10.10 10.01
N LEU A 499 -22.97 -9.88 9.78
CA LEU A 499 -23.78 -10.73 8.93
C LEU A 499 -23.21 -10.79 7.52
N ILE A 500 -23.05 -9.65 6.87
CA ILE A 500 -22.49 -9.56 5.52
C ILE A 500 -21.06 -10.12 5.49
N GLU A 501 -20.20 -9.73 6.44
CA GLU A 501 -18.82 -10.21 6.54
C GLU A 501 -18.76 -11.75 6.51
N GLU A 502 -19.55 -12.45 7.34
CA GLU A 502 -19.45 -13.92 7.45
C GLU A 502 -19.92 -14.63 6.16
N PHE A 503 -20.94 -14.13 5.46
CA PHE A 503 -21.35 -14.70 4.17
C PHE A 503 -20.31 -14.38 3.06
N MET A 504 -19.73 -13.20 3.05
CA MET A 504 -18.65 -12.86 2.11
C MET A 504 -17.40 -13.75 2.39
N LEU A 505 -17.03 -13.95 3.65
CA LEU A 505 -15.97 -14.87 4.04
C LEU A 505 -16.26 -16.31 3.62
N LEU A 506 -17.52 -16.77 3.75
CA LEU A 506 -17.94 -18.08 3.29
C LEU A 506 -17.73 -18.26 1.79
N ALA A 507 -18.22 -17.32 0.96
CA ALA A 507 -18.06 -17.37 -0.48
C ALA A 507 -16.59 -17.39 -0.88
N ASN A 508 -15.81 -16.42 -0.39
CA ASN A 508 -14.37 -16.28 -0.65
C ASN A 508 -13.59 -17.57 -0.31
N LYS A 509 -13.85 -18.14 0.87
CA LYS A 509 -13.25 -19.40 1.32
C LYS A 509 -13.64 -20.57 0.44
N LYS A 510 -14.94 -20.72 0.13
CA LYS A 510 -15.47 -21.88 -0.60
C LYS A 510 -15.05 -21.88 -2.07
N VAL A 511 -14.97 -20.73 -2.70
CA VAL A 511 -14.42 -20.57 -4.06
C VAL A 511 -12.94 -20.96 -4.08
N ALA A 512 -12.14 -20.48 -3.11
CA ALA A 512 -10.73 -20.85 -3.00
C ALA A 512 -10.54 -22.35 -2.71
N GLU A 513 -11.37 -22.95 -1.84
CA GLU A 513 -11.36 -24.39 -1.55
C GLU A 513 -11.75 -25.23 -2.77
N PHE A 514 -12.73 -24.78 -3.57
CA PHE A 514 -13.22 -25.51 -4.74
C PHE A 514 -12.12 -25.74 -5.77
N ILE A 515 -11.26 -24.75 -5.99
CA ILE A 515 -10.12 -24.88 -6.91
C ILE A 515 -8.89 -25.48 -6.22
N GLY A 516 -8.58 -25.07 -5.00
CA GLY A 516 -7.36 -25.48 -4.29
C GLY A 516 -7.36 -26.90 -3.76
N LYS A 517 -8.53 -27.48 -3.48
CA LYS A 517 -8.70 -28.86 -2.97
C LYS A 517 -8.96 -29.89 -4.07
N GLN A 518 -8.55 -29.66 -5.29
CA GLN A 518 -8.69 -30.62 -6.39
C GLN A 518 -8.06 -31.98 -6.02
N PRO A 519 -8.65 -33.12 -6.44
CA PRO A 519 -8.14 -34.44 -6.09
C PRO A 519 -6.70 -34.63 -6.53
N LYS A 520 -5.87 -35.21 -5.69
CA LYS A 520 -4.46 -35.52 -5.97
C LYS A 520 -4.25 -36.39 -7.23
N SER A 521 -5.30 -37.07 -7.68
CA SER A 521 -5.31 -37.91 -8.89
C SER A 521 -5.16 -37.10 -10.20
N THR A 522 -5.41 -35.79 -10.19
CA THR A 522 -5.35 -34.93 -11.37
C THR A 522 -4.03 -34.16 -11.53
N GLY A 523 -3.05 -34.34 -10.63
CA GLY A 523 -1.76 -33.66 -10.67
C GLY A 523 -1.72 -32.39 -9.80
N LYS A 524 -0.94 -31.37 -10.25
CA LYS A 524 -0.83 -30.08 -9.56
C LYS A 524 -2.18 -29.34 -9.55
N PRO A 525 -2.50 -28.57 -8.48
CA PRO A 525 -3.64 -27.67 -8.47
C PRO A 525 -3.60 -26.72 -9.68
N LYS A 526 -4.77 -26.33 -10.20
CA LYS A 526 -4.86 -25.31 -11.24
C LYS A 526 -4.41 -23.96 -10.66
N THR A 527 -3.82 -23.11 -11.50
CA THR A 527 -3.45 -21.72 -11.15
C THR A 527 -4.66 -20.97 -10.64
N PHE A 528 -4.56 -20.38 -9.45
CA PHE A 528 -5.62 -19.60 -8.86
C PHE A 528 -5.05 -18.44 -8.04
N ILE A 529 -5.86 -17.42 -7.77
CA ILE A 529 -5.46 -16.25 -6.98
C ILE A 529 -5.85 -16.49 -5.53
N TYR A 530 -4.90 -16.34 -4.62
CA TYR A 530 -5.15 -16.45 -3.18
C TYR A 530 -4.86 -15.12 -2.50
N ARG A 531 -5.62 -14.80 -1.47
CA ARG A 531 -5.31 -13.75 -0.51
C ARG A 531 -4.53 -14.38 0.63
N CYS A 532 -3.23 -14.15 0.62
CA CYS A 532 -2.27 -14.75 1.54
C CYS A 532 -2.03 -13.84 2.75
N HIS A 533 -1.92 -14.41 3.93
CA HIS A 533 -1.53 -13.71 5.15
C HIS A 533 -0.63 -14.59 5.99
N ASP A 534 0.62 -14.18 6.13
CA ASP A 534 1.66 -14.90 6.85
C ASP A 534 1.44 -14.94 8.36
N GLU A 535 2.23 -15.77 9.03
CA GLU A 535 2.29 -15.84 10.48
C GLU A 535 2.84 -14.51 11.07
N PRO A 536 2.47 -14.18 12.32
CA PRO A 536 3.01 -13.04 13.02
C PRO A 536 4.53 -13.12 13.16
N ASN A 537 5.20 -11.96 13.14
CA ASN A 537 6.65 -11.89 13.33
C ASN A 537 7.05 -12.31 14.76
N PRO A 538 7.89 -13.36 14.94
CA PRO A 538 8.25 -13.89 16.27
C PRO A 538 8.94 -12.86 17.16
N GLU A 539 9.84 -12.02 16.62
CA GLU A 539 10.57 -11.00 17.39
C GLU A 539 9.60 -9.93 17.94
N LYS A 540 8.60 -9.56 17.12
CA LYS A 540 7.58 -8.59 17.54
C LYS A 540 6.61 -9.20 18.56
N LEU A 541 6.30 -10.50 18.46
CA LEU A 541 5.50 -11.21 19.48
C LEU A 541 6.23 -11.24 20.83
N GLU A 542 7.54 -11.46 20.84
CA GLU A 542 8.34 -11.44 22.06
C GLU A 542 8.38 -10.04 22.67
N ALA A 543 8.54 -8.99 21.84
CA ALA A 543 8.45 -7.61 22.29
C ALA A 543 7.07 -7.28 22.90
N LEU A 544 5.98 -7.71 22.24
CA LEU A 544 4.61 -7.59 22.77
C LEU A 544 4.50 -8.27 24.13
N SER A 545 4.97 -9.53 24.26
CA SER A 545 4.93 -10.29 25.52
C SER A 545 5.63 -9.54 26.66
N THR A 546 6.79 -8.95 26.37
CA THR A 546 7.58 -8.18 27.32
C THR A 546 6.79 -6.96 27.83
N VAL A 547 6.14 -6.23 26.93
CA VAL A 547 5.36 -5.04 27.28
C VAL A 547 4.12 -5.42 28.11
N VAL A 548 3.30 -6.37 27.62
CA VAL A 548 2.03 -6.70 28.27
C VAL A 548 2.23 -7.40 29.63
N SER A 549 3.37 -8.06 29.85
CA SER A 549 3.70 -8.67 31.13
C SER A 549 3.84 -7.63 32.26
N LYS A 550 4.19 -6.37 31.96
CA LYS A 550 4.27 -5.28 32.92
C LYS A 550 2.89 -4.87 33.45
N PHE A 551 1.85 -5.08 32.63
CA PHE A 551 0.44 -4.88 33.03
C PHE A 551 -0.18 -6.14 33.67
N GLY A 552 0.62 -7.19 33.90
CA GLY A 552 0.18 -8.44 34.54
C GLY A 552 -0.43 -9.47 33.59
N TYR A 553 -0.45 -9.21 32.26
CA TYR A 553 -0.96 -10.15 31.28
C TYR A 553 0.05 -11.26 30.98
N LYS A 554 -0.41 -12.50 30.96
CA LYS A 554 0.43 -13.66 30.63
C LYS A 554 0.13 -14.11 29.19
N THR A 555 1.16 -14.23 28.37
CA THR A 555 1.08 -14.71 27.00
C THR A 555 1.86 -15.99 26.80
N ASN A 556 1.44 -16.83 25.83
CA ASN A 556 2.12 -18.03 25.42
C ASN A 556 2.19 -18.08 23.89
N PHE A 557 3.41 -17.94 23.34
CA PHE A 557 3.65 -17.86 21.89
C PHE A 557 4.45 -19.07 21.34
N LYS A 558 4.28 -20.26 21.96
CA LYS A 558 5.01 -21.47 21.57
C LYS A 558 4.56 -22.10 20.26
N ASP A 559 3.28 -22.05 19.97
CA ASP A 559 2.65 -22.65 18.80
C ASP A 559 1.45 -21.81 18.35
N ARG A 560 0.96 -22.06 17.12
CA ARG A 560 -0.13 -21.30 16.52
C ARG A 560 -1.35 -21.15 17.42
N LYS A 561 -1.80 -22.27 18.04
CA LYS A 561 -3.00 -22.28 18.89
C LYS A 561 -2.80 -21.41 20.14
N SER A 562 -1.63 -21.53 20.76
CA SER A 562 -1.27 -20.75 21.94
C SER A 562 -1.14 -19.25 21.62
N ILE A 563 -0.56 -18.91 20.45
CA ILE A 563 -0.46 -17.50 19.97
C ILE A 563 -1.85 -16.92 19.82
N VAL A 564 -2.73 -17.58 19.05
CA VAL A 564 -4.08 -17.08 18.78
C VAL A 564 -4.89 -16.93 20.06
N ASN A 565 -4.87 -17.94 20.94
CA ASN A 565 -5.59 -17.89 22.23
C ASN A 565 -5.08 -16.75 23.11
N SER A 566 -3.75 -16.56 23.16
CA SER A 566 -3.15 -15.47 23.94
C SER A 566 -3.52 -14.11 23.38
N LEU A 567 -3.47 -13.91 22.05
CA LEU A 567 -3.84 -12.65 21.42
C LEU A 567 -5.32 -12.32 21.57
N ASN A 568 -6.23 -13.28 21.28
CA ASN A 568 -7.67 -13.06 21.43
C ASN A 568 -8.06 -12.78 22.88
N LYS A 569 -7.46 -13.52 23.84
CA LYS A 569 -7.68 -13.27 25.25
C LYS A 569 -7.17 -11.88 25.66
N LEU A 570 -5.96 -11.52 25.22
CA LEU A 570 -5.36 -10.23 25.51
C LEU A 570 -6.23 -9.08 24.99
N LEU A 571 -6.65 -9.15 23.71
CA LEU A 571 -7.52 -8.15 23.08
C LEU A 571 -8.87 -8.04 23.81
N SER A 572 -9.44 -9.16 24.29
CA SER A 572 -10.68 -9.14 25.08
C SER A 572 -10.46 -8.56 26.49
N ASP A 573 -9.36 -8.92 27.15
CA ASP A 573 -9.08 -8.53 28.54
C ASP A 573 -8.79 -7.04 28.69
N VAL A 574 -8.35 -6.34 27.62
CA VAL A 574 -8.00 -4.90 27.63
C VAL A 574 -9.15 -3.97 27.27
N VAL A 575 -10.27 -4.49 26.79
CA VAL A 575 -11.43 -3.68 26.40
C VAL A 575 -11.85 -2.72 27.53
N GLY A 576 -11.89 -1.42 27.23
CA GLY A 576 -12.26 -0.36 28.16
C GLY A 576 -11.20 -0.01 29.21
N LYS A 577 -9.97 -0.56 29.09
CA LYS A 577 -8.85 -0.22 29.97
C LYS A 577 -7.91 0.81 29.32
N GLY A 578 -7.13 1.53 30.12
CA GLY A 578 -6.20 2.55 29.63
C GLY A 578 -5.15 2.01 28.66
N GLU A 579 -4.70 0.75 28.85
CA GLU A 579 -3.73 0.09 27.99
C GLU A 579 -4.30 -0.51 26.68
N GLN A 580 -5.62 -0.39 26.43
CA GLN A 580 -6.27 -0.98 25.26
C GLN A 580 -5.60 -0.55 23.95
N ASN A 581 -5.44 0.75 23.73
CA ASN A 581 -4.85 1.29 22.49
C ASN A 581 -3.41 0.81 22.27
N LEU A 582 -2.62 0.74 23.35
CA LEU A 582 -1.27 0.17 23.33
C LEU A 582 -1.29 -1.28 22.85
N VAL A 583 -2.11 -2.11 23.46
CA VAL A 583 -2.15 -3.55 23.19
C VAL A 583 -2.66 -3.80 21.78
N ASP A 584 -3.71 -3.12 21.35
CA ASP A 584 -4.26 -3.20 20.00
C ASP A 584 -3.21 -2.82 18.94
N THR A 585 -2.53 -1.69 19.15
CA THR A 585 -1.47 -1.20 18.25
C THR A 585 -0.29 -2.18 18.16
N LEU A 586 0.22 -2.64 19.29
CA LEU A 586 1.34 -3.59 19.30
C LEU A 586 0.95 -4.93 18.69
N THR A 587 -0.27 -5.41 18.95
CA THR A 587 -0.78 -6.66 18.38
C THR A 587 -0.88 -6.57 16.86
N ILE A 588 -1.46 -5.49 16.32
CA ILE A 588 -1.53 -5.26 14.86
C ILE A 588 -0.11 -5.19 14.27
N ARG A 589 0.83 -4.54 14.92
CA ARG A 589 2.23 -4.45 14.46
C ARG A 589 2.96 -5.81 14.42
N THR A 590 2.49 -6.82 15.15
CA THR A 590 3.05 -8.19 15.05
C THR A 590 2.64 -8.88 13.77
N MET A 591 1.47 -8.52 13.20
CA MET A 591 0.90 -9.16 12.03
C MET A 591 1.65 -8.81 10.75
N ALA A 592 1.72 -9.77 9.83
CA ALA A 592 2.16 -9.55 8.46
C ALA A 592 1.09 -8.78 7.68
N LYS A 593 1.47 -8.16 6.55
CA LYS A 593 0.49 -7.64 5.60
C LYS A 593 -0.02 -8.77 4.72
N ALA A 594 -1.34 -8.76 4.45
CA ALA A 594 -1.91 -9.66 3.46
C ALA A 594 -1.54 -9.19 2.03
N TYR A 595 -1.40 -10.15 1.11
CA TYR A 595 -1.04 -9.90 -0.29
C TYR A 595 -1.71 -10.93 -1.21
N TYR A 596 -1.72 -10.65 -2.51
CA TYR A 596 -2.20 -11.62 -3.50
C TYR A 596 -1.04 -12.44 -4.05
N SER A 597 -1.28 -13.74 -4.27
CA SER A 597 -0.31 -14.64 -4.88
C SER A 597 -1.02 -15.86 -5.48
N THR A 598 -0.40 -16.48 -6.46
CA THR A 598 -0.81 -17.80 -6.97
C THR A 598 -0.33 -18.96 -6.09
N GLN A 599 0.54 -18.67 -5.11
CA GLN A 599 1.07 -19.63 -4.15
C GLN A 599 0.27 -19.59 -2.86
N ASN A 600 -0.53 -20.62 -2.61
CA ASN A 600 -1.37 -20.66 -1.43
C ASN A 600 -0.57 -21.00 -0.16
N ILE A 601 -0.51 -20.06 0.76
CA ILE A 601 0.01 -20.26 2.13
C ILE A 601 -1.09 -20.21 3.20
N GLY A 602 -2.34 -19.95 2.79
CA GLY A 602 -3.47 -19.68 3.66
C GLY A 602 -3.54 -18.25 4.17
N HIS A 603 -4.51 -17.98 5.04
CA HIS A 603 -4.71 -16.68 5.66
C HIS A 603 -4.71 -16.81 7.19
N TYR A 604 -3.57 -16.46 7.82
CA TYR A 604 -3.37 -16.67 9.25
C TYR A 604 -4.44 -16.02 10.11
N GLY A 605 -4.71 -14.73 9.92
CA GLY A 605 -5.66 -13.98 10.74
C GLY A 605 -7.10 -14.50 10.67
N LEU A 606 -7.52 -15.09 9.55
CA LEU A 606 -8.86 -15.68 9.37
C LEU A 606 -8.92 -17.17 9.72
N ALA A 607 -7.80 -17.80 9.99
CA ALA A 607 -7.67 -19.25 10.21
C ALA A 607 -8.17 -20.08 9.00
N PHE A 608 -7.94 -19.62 7.78
CA PHE A 608 -8.32 -20.33 6.56
C PHE A 608 -7.10 -20.89 5.83
N ASN A 609 -7.17 -22.18 5.46
CA ASN A 609 -6.12 -22.82 4.66
C ASN A 609 -6.19 -22.46 3.18
N HIS A 610 -7.36 -22.04 2.69
CA HIS A 610 -7.59 -21.51 1.34
C HIS A 610 -8.48 -20.29 1.47
N TYR A 611 -8.01 -19.17 0.93
CA TYR A 611 -8.77 -17.93 0.94
C TYR A 611 -8.45 -17.12 -0.30
N SER A 612 -9.47 -16.52 -0.89
CA SER A 612 -9.36 -15.66 -2.05
C SER A 612 -10.31 -14.48 -1.89
N HIS A 613 -10.20 -13.50 -2.75
CA HIS A 613 -11.21 -12.47 -2.90
C HIS A 613 -12.04 -12.75 -4.14
N PHE A 614 -13.36 -12.83 -3.98
CA PHE A 614 -14.34 -13.12 -5.02
C PHE A 614 -15.50 -12.12 -5.00
N THR A 615 -15.70 -11.44 -3.86
CA THR A 615 -16.95 -10.77 -3.51
C THR A 615 -16.99 -9.27 -3.81
N SER A 616 -15.96 -8.68 -4.45
CA SER A 616 -15.96 -7.25 -4.75
C SER A 616 -15.26 -6.89 -6.06
N PRO A 617 -15.73 -7.37 -7.23
CA PRO A 617 -15.08 -7.15 -8.52
C PRO A 617 -15.26 -5.73 -9.09
N ILE A 618 -16.23 -4.95 -8.60
CA ILE A 618 -16.40 -3.55 -9.01
C ILE A 618 -15.20 -2.71 -8.55
N ARG A 619 -14.66 -3.03 -7.38
CA ARG A 619 -13.61 -2.25 -6.72
C ARG A 619 -12.28 -2.97 -6.54
N ARG A 620 -12.13 -4.23 -6.95
CA ARG A 620 -10.87 -4.99 -6.86
C ARG A 620 -10.64 -5.85 -8.10
N TYR A 621 -9.57 -5.61 -8.81
CA TYR A 621 -9.20 -6.39 -9.99
C TYR A 621 -8.88 -7.86 -9.69
N PRO A 622 -8.27 -8.25 -8.56
CA PRO A 622 -8.11 -9.67 -8.20
C PRO A 622 -9.39 -10.47 -8.19
N ASP A 623 -10.52 -9.88 -7.81
CA ASP A 623 -11.83 -10.53 -7.84
C ASP A 623 -12.27 -10.79 -9.29
N VAL A 624 -12.01 -9.87 -10.21
CA VAL A 624 -12.26 -10.07 -11.66
C VAL A 624 -11.42 -11.23 -12.19
N MET A 625 -10.13 -11.31 -11.81
CA MET A 625 -9.27 -12.44 -12.18
C MET A 625 -9.82 -13.75 -11.64
N VAL A 626 -10.30 -13.77 -10.40
CA VAL A 626 -10.89 -14.95 -9.77
C VAL A 626 -12.17 -15.39 -10.49
N HIS A 627 -13.07 -14.46 -10.84
CA HIS A 627 -14.27 -14.75 -11.63
C HIS A 627 -13.91 -15.41 -12.97
N ARG A 628 -12.95 -14.87 -13.69
CA ARG A 628 -12.47 -15.41 -14.98
C ARG A 628 -11.87 -16.81 -14.85
N LEU A 629 -11.01 -17.02 -13.86
CA LEU A 629 -10.39 -18.32 -13.62
C LEU A 629 -11.43 -19.36 -13.19
N LEU A 630 -12.34 -18.98 -12.29
CA LEU A 630 -13.40 -19.86 -11.84
C LEU A 630 -14.29 -20.28 -13.01
N GLN A 631 -14.76 -19.34 -13.84
CA GLN A 631 -15.57 -19.66 -15.02
C GLN A 631 -14.80 -20.56 -16.01
N ALA A 632 -13.54 -20.23 -16.29
CA ALA A 632 -12.72 -21.05 -17.18
C ALA A 632 -12.60 -22.50 -16.70
N TYR A 633 -12.51 -22.69 -15.40
CA TYR A 633 -12.38 -24.04 -14.82
C TYR A 633 -13.71 -24.78 -14.68
N LEU A 634 -14.81 -24.06 -14.50
CA LEU A 634 -16.16 -24.64 -14.63
C LEU A 634 -16.43 -25.09 -16.07
N ASP A 635 -15.94 -24.38 -17.08
CA ASP A 635 -16.00 -24.74 -18.50
C ASP A 635 -15.00 -25.86 -18.89
N GLY A 636 -14.26 -26.43 -17.94
CA GLY A 636 -13.30 -27.50 -18.18
C GLY A 636 -11.97 -27.08 -18.81
N LYS A 637 -11.67 -25.77 -18.92
CA LYS A 637 -10.42 -25.27 -19.53
C LYS A 637 -9.18 -25.72 -18.72
N PRO A 638 -8.01 -25.82 -19.37
CA PRO A 638 -6.75 -26.15 -18.71
C PRO A 638 -6.32 -25.08 -17.74
N SER A 639 -5.30 -25.39 -16.91
CA SER A 639 -4.71 -24.40 -15.99
C SER A 639 -4.14 -23.20 -16.73
N ALA A 640 -4.41 -22.01 -16.23
CA ALA A 640 -3.84 -20.77 -16.75
C ALA A 640 -2.33 -20.65 -16.47
N ASN A 641 -1.64 -19.72 -17.16
CA ASN A 641 -0.23 -19.44 -16.95
C ASN A 641 0.00 -18.83 -15.58
N GLN A 642 0.71 -19.56 -14.70
CA GLN A 642 0.95 -19.17 -13.32
C GLN A 642 1.80 -17.90 -13.20
N ASP A 643 2.87 -17.78 -13.99
CA ASP A 643 3.80 -16.64 -13.89
C ASP A 643 3.12 -15.33 -14.28
N ALA A 644 2.30 -15.35 -15.34
CA ALA A 644 1.55 -14.17 -15.76
C ALA A 644 0.55 -13.70 -14.68
N TYR A 645 -0.15 -14.63 -14.03
CA TYR A 645 -1.05 -14.28 -12.93
C TYR A 645 -0.32 -13.87 -11.67
N GLU A 646 0.88 -14.41 -11.41
CA GLU A 646 1.71 -13.99 -10.27
C GLU A 646 2.19 -12.54 -10.43
N GLU A 647 2.53 -12.11 -11.65
CA GLU A 647 2.84 -10.70 -11.94
C GLU A 647 1.64 -9.79 -11.68
N GLN A 648 0.43 -10.21 -12.12
CA GLN A 648 -0.80 -9.46 -11.86
C GLN A 648 -1.13 -9.39 -10.36
N CYS A 649 -0.86 -10.46 -9.59
CA CYS A 649 -1.00 -10.47 -8.13
C CYS A 649 -0.06 -9.46 -7.45
N LYS A 650 1.20 -9.42 -7.86
CA LYS A 650 2.19 -8.45 -7.34
C LYS A 650 1.78 -7.02 -7.65
N HIS A 651 1.35 -6.76 -8.90
CA HIS A 651 0.85 -5.45 -9.29
C HIS A 651 -0.35 -5.03 -8.43
N SER A 652 -1.36 -5.90 -8.29
CA SER A 652 -2.55 -5.60 -7.48
C SER A 652 -2.21 -5.35 -6.01
N SER A 653 -1.29 -6.13 -5.43
CA SER A 653 -0.83 -5.92 -4.04
C SER A 653 -0.08 -4.61 -3.86
N ASN A 654 0.70 -4.20 -4.86
CA ASN A 654 1.40 -2.91 -4.85
C ASN A 654 0.41 -1.74 -4.94
N MET A 655 -0.55 -1.79 -5.87
CA MET A 655 -1.57 -0.75 -6.04
C MET A 655 -2.46 -0.61 -4.80
N GLU A 656 -2.86 -1.72 -4.17
CA GLU A 656 -3.55 -1.72 -2.87
C GLU A 656 -2.72 -1.00 -1.79
N GLY A 657 -1.41 -1.22 -1.77
CA GLY A 657 -0.51 -0.54 -0.84
C GLY A 657 -0.42 0.97 -1.08
N LEU A 658 -0.42 1.41 -2.34
CA LEU A 658 -0.43 2.83 -2.70
C LEU A 658 -1.78 3.48 -2.37
N ALA A 659 -2.90 2.82 -2.70
CA ALA A 659 -4.25 3.26 -2.36
C ALA A 659 -4.41 3.45 -0.85
N SER A 660 -4.05 2.45 -0.03
CA SER A 660 -4.10 2.55 1.44
C SER A 660 -3.19 3.65 2.01
N SER A 661 -2.12 4.01 1.30
CA SER A 661 -1.27 5.14 1.71
C SER A 661 -1.94 6.47 1.41
N ALA A 662 -2.58 6.60 0.24
CA ALA A 662 -3.35 7.79 -0.14
C ALA A 662 -4.56 8.00 0.79
N GLU A 663 -5.28 6.92 1.14
CA GLU A 663 -6.40 6.95 2.10
C GLU A 663 -5.94 7.48 3.47
N ARG A 664 -4.82 6.97 4.00
CA ARG A 664 -4.26 7.45 5.27
C ARG A 664 -3.82 8.91 5.22
N ASP A 665 -3.21 9.34 4.11
CA ASP A 665 -2.80 10.73 3.93
C ASP A 665 -4.02 11.66 3.82
N SER A 666 -5.13 11.20 3.21
CA SER A 666 -6.38 11.98 3.17
C SER A 666 -7.03 12.12 4.54
N ILE A 667 -7.03 11.04 5.35
CA ILE A 667 -7.49 11.09 6.74
C ILE A 667 -6.63 12.06 7.53
N LYS A 668 -5.31 11.98 7.39
CA LYS A 668 -4.38 12.88 8.08
C LYS A 668 -4.58 14.34 7.68
N TYR A 669 -4.77 14.61 6.39
CA TYR A 669 -5.09 15.94 5.90
C TYR A 669 -6.39 16.47 6.54
N MET A 670 -7.44 15.66 6.60
CA MET A 670 -8.72 16.06 7.23
C MET A 670 -8.59 16.28 8.74
N GLN A 671 -7.82 15.44 9.43
CA GLN A 671 -7.51 15.65 10.85
C GLN A 671 -6.84 17.00 11.08
N VAL A 672 -5.82 17.35 10.28
CA VAL A 672 -5.11 18.63 10.39
C VAL A 672 -6.05 19.79 10.06
N LYS A 673 -6.88 19.67 9.01
CA LYS A 673 -7.86 20.69 8.61
C LYS A 673 -8.91 20.91 9.71
N TYR A 674 -9.41 19.83 10.30
CA TYR A 674 -10.35 19.90 11.43
C TYR A 674 -9.74 20.59 12.65
N MET A 675 -8.49 20.26 12.99
CA MET A 675 -7.82 20.78 14.17
C MET A 675 -7.31 22.22 14.04
N GLN A 676 -7.32 22.82 12.83
CA GLN A 676 -6.93 24.23 12.66
C GLN A 676 -7.81 25.21 13.46
N GLN A 677 -9.08 24.90 13.61
CA GLN A 677 -10.00 25.74 14.39
C GLN A 677 -9.78 25.69 15.91
N TYR A 678 -8.98 24.73 16.37
CA TYR A 678 -8.71 24.45 17.78
C TYR A 678 -7.27 24.79 18.19
N GLU A 679 -6.56 25.63 17.43
CA GLU A 679 -5.23 26.09 17.83
C GLU A 679 -5.28 26.81 19.17
N ASN A 680 -4.37 26.47 20.09
CA ASN A 680 -4.27 26.88 21.48
C ASN A 680 -5.36 26.30 22.42
N GLU A 681 -6.16 25.36 21.98
CA GLU A 681 -7.08 24.61 22.83
C GLU A 681 -6.44 23.35 23.40
N ARG A 682 -6.96 22.91 24.56
CA ARG A 682 -6.42 21.79 25.34
C ARG A 682 -7.31 20.58 25.24
N PHE A 683 -6.70 19.41 25.01
CA PHE A 683 -7.38 18.14 24.90
C PHE A 683 -6.71 17.08 25.75
N LEU A 684 -7.53 16.16 26.27
CA LEU A 684 -7.05 14.91 26.81
C LEU A 684 -6.77 13.94 25.67
N GLY A 685 -5.60 13.31 25.68
CA GLY A 685 -5.23 12.31 24.69
C GLY A 685 -4.46 11.16 25.29
N VAL A 686 -4.26 10.12 24.51
CA VAL A 686 -3.51 8.92 24.87
C VAL A 686 -2.24 8.85 24.01
N ILE A 687 -1.11 8.53 24.61
CA ILE A 687 0.15 8.34 23.88
C ILE A 687 0.02 7.08 22.99
N SER A 688 -0.15 7.30 21.70
CA SER A 688 -0.33 6.26 20.65
C SER A 688 0.99 5.75 20.07
N GLY A 689 2.08 6.49 20.25
CA GLY A 689 3.39 6.13 19.72
C GLY A 689 4.54 6.86 20.42
N VAL A 690 5.69 6.18 20.54
CA VAL A 690 6.90 6.75 21.13
C VAL A 690 8.09 6.46 20.23
N THR A 691 8.89 7.49 19.95
CA THR A 691 10.05 7.45 19.06
C THR A 691 11.24 8.24 19.62
N ASP A 692 12.39 8.16 18.98
CA ASP A 692 13.60 8.91 19.36
C ASP A 692 13.51 10.42 19.10
N PHE A 693 12.49 10.88 18.36
CA PHE A 693 12.24 12.31 18.07
C PHE A 693 11.02 12.88 18.80
N GLY A 694 10.15 12.04 19.40
CA GLY A 694 8.98 12.50 20.14
C GLY A 694 7.95 11.42 20.40
N MET A 695 6.79 11.83 20.89
CA MET A 695 5.64 10.98 21.13
C MET A 695 4.44 11.44 20.30
N PHE A 696 3.70 10.47 19.76
CA PHE A 696 2.42 10.68 19.10
C PHE A 696 1.31 10.57 20.14
N ILE A 697 0.33 11.46 20.06
CA ILE A 697 -0.80 11.50 20.99
C ILE A 697 -2.08 11.55 20.16
N GLU A 698 -2.96 10.61 20.42
CA GLU A 698 -4.30 10.56 19.86
C GLU A 698 -5.28 11.21 20.84
N ILE A 699 -5.97 12.25 20.39
CA ILE A 699 -6.98 12.94 21.21
C ILE A 699 -8.17 12.00 21.42
N SER A 700 -8.57 11.81 22.67
CA SER A 700 -9.61 10.84 23.06
C SER A 700 -11.00 11.20 22.52
N GLU A 701 -11.30 12.49 22.37
CA GLU A 701 -12.59 13.01 21.94
C GLU A 701 -12.86 12.85 20.45
N ASN A 702 -11.82 12.98 19.60
CA ASN A 702 -11.98 13.05 18.16
C ASN A 702 -11.01 12.15 17.37
N GLY A 703 -10.13 11.40 18.05
CA GLY A 703 -9.18 10.50 17.39
C GLY A 703 -8.12 11.18 16.53
N CYS A 704 -7.99 12.50 16.57
CA CYS A 704 -6.95 13.22 15.84
C CYS A 704 -5.58 12.99 16.49
N GLU A 705 -4.61 12.55 15.67
CA GLU A 705 -3.26 12.28 16.17
C GLU A 705 -2.30 13.42 15.85
N GLY A 706 -1.56 13.88 16.86
CA GLY A 706 -0.49 14.86 16.72
C GLY A 706 0.79 14.44 17.40
N MET A 707 1.85 15.25 17.28
CA MET A 707 3.16 14.94 17.83
C MET A 707 3.64 15.99 18.83
N VAL A 708 4.09 15.52 19.99
CA VAL A 708 4.93 16.29 20.91
C VAL A 708 6.38 15.91 20.62
N ARG A 709 7.18 16.88 20.17
CA ARG A 709 8.60 16.63 19.89
C ARG A 709 9.39 16.50 21.17
N LEU A 710 10.31 15.56 21.21
CA LEU A 710 11.15 15.29 22.40
C LEU A 710 11.84 16.53 22.96
N ARG A 711 12.35 17.40 22.06
CA ARG A 711 13.02 18.65 22.42
C ARG A 711 12.12 19.74 23.00
N ASP A 712 10.79 19.62 22.78
CA ASP A 712 9.80 20.61 23.19
C ASP A 712 9.18 20.25 24.56
N ILE A 713 9.50 19.07 25.12
CA ILE A 713 9.05 18.65 26.46
C ILE A 713 9.84 19.43 27.49
N LYS A 714 9.11 20.19 28.34
CA LYS A 714 9.69 21.10 29.35
C LYS A 714 10.03 20.37 30.67
N GLY A 715 10.93 20.91 31.41
CA GLY A 715 11.22 20.52 32.80
C GLY A 715 12.40 19.58 33.02
N ASP A 716 12.82 18.83 31.99
CA ASP A 716 13.99 17.94 32.05
C ASP A 716 14.60 17.71 30.65
N TYR A 717 15.72 16.99 30.60
CA TYR A 717 16.26 16.43 29.38
C TYR A 717 15.71 15.00 29.19
N PHE A 718 14.83 14.85 28.26
CA PHE A 718 14.15 13.57 27.99
C PHE A 718 14.90 12.72 26.96
N GLN A 719 14.87 11.41 27.15
CA GLN A 719 15.48 10.42 26.27
C GLN A 719 14.50 9.30 25.96
N PHE A 720 14.59 8.73 24.76
CA PHE A 720 13.81 7.58 24.35
C PHE A 720 14.36 6.30 24.95
N ASP A 721 13.55 5.59 25.69
CA ASP A 721 13.80 4.24 26.18
C ASP A 721 13.10 3.24 25.25
N LYS A 722 13.90 2.61 24.38
CA LYS A 722 13.40 1.66 23.37
C LYS A 722 12.84 0.38 24.00
N GLU A 723 13.39 -0.06 25.14
CA GLU A 723 12.97 -1.31 25.80
C GLU A 723 11.61 -1.17 26.49
N ASN A 724 11.31 0.03 26.98
CA ASN A 724 10.08 0.32 27.69
C ASN A 724 9.04 1.07 26.85
N TYR A 725 9.34 1.42 25.58
CA TYR A 725 8.50 2.28 24.75
C TYR A 725 8.08 3.57 25.48
N ALA A 726 9.06 4.23 26.12
CA ALA A 726 8.85 5.37 27.00
C ALA A 726 9.81 6.52 26.68
N ILE A 727 9.41 7.72 27.04
CA ILE A 727 10.27 8.90 27.10
C ILE A 727 10.54 9.18 28.55
N VAL A 728 11.82 9.12 28.96
CA VAL A 728 12.23 9.24 30.39
C VAL A 728 13.08 10.46 30.60
N GLY A 729 12.74 11.25 31.61
CA GLY A 729 13.50 12.42 32.03
C GLY A 729 14.76 12.01 32.78
N LYS A 730 15.90 12.54 32.36
CA LYS A 730 17.23 12.13 32.87
C LYS A 730 17.44 12.47 34.33
N ARG A 731 16.93 13.58 34.79
CA ARG A 731 17.09 14.10 36.17
C ARG A 731 15.91 13.71 37.05
N THR A 732 14.69 13.92 36.54
CA THR A 732 13.47 13.75 37.31
C THR A 732 12.98 12.31 37.35
N GLN A 733 13.48 11.45 36.44
CA GLN A 733 12.98 10.10 36.22
C GLN A 733 11.48 10.05 35.82
N LYS A 734 10.90 11.20 35.48
CA LYS A 734 9.54 11.27 35.00
C LYS A 734 9.45 10.54 33.69
N SER A 735 8.48 9.65 33.56
CA SER A 735 8.30 8.78 32.40
C SER A 735 6.96 9.04 31.75
N TYR A 736 6.96 9.09 30.44
CA TYR A 736 5.77 9.08 29.58
C TYR A 736 5.85 7.85 28.68
N GLN A 737 4.93 6.93 28.83
CA GLN A 737 4.97 5.67 28.11
C GLN A 737 3.74 5.51 27.22
N LEU A 738 3.84 4.59 26.31
CA LEU A 738 2.75 4.27 25.40
C LEU A 738 1.50 3.86 26.22
N GLY A 739 0.33 4.45 25.91
CA GLY A 739 -0.92 4.22 26.63
C GLY A 739 -1.22 5.22 27.75
N ASP A 740 -0.25 6.06 28.16
CA ASP A 740 -0.52 7.06 29.20
C ASP A 740 -1.49 8.14 28.71
N GLU A 741 -2.39 8.57 29.58
CA GLU A 741 -3.26 9.72 29.33
C GLU A 741 -2.55 11.03 29.71
N VAL A 742 -2.53 11.96 28.74
CA VAL A 742 -1.85 13.24 28.86
C VAL A 742 -2.73 14.38 28.35
N TRP A 743 -2.60 15.56 28.99
CA TRP A 743 -3.15 16.79 28.47
C TRP A 743 -2.17 17.44 27.51
N VAL A 744 -2.67 17.81 26.34
CA VAL A 744 -1.93 18.49 25.28
C VAL A 744 -2.67 19.75 24.83
N GLU A 745 -1.91 20.71 24.33
CA GLU A 745 -2.41 21.93 23.70
C GLU A 745 -2.05 21.88 22.22
N VAL A 746 -2.99 22.20 21.33
CA VAL A 746 -2.74 22.27 19.88
C VAL A 746 -1.88 23.48 19.57
N LYS A 747 -0.64 23.27 19.26
CA LYS A 747 0.33 24.34 19.01
C LYS A 747 0.31 24.84 17.58
N LYS A 748 0.16 23.93 16.63
CA LYS A 748 0.13 24.24 15.20
C LYS A 748 -0.51 23.11 14.41
N ALA A 749 -1.40 23.50 13.50
CA ALA A 749 -1.98 22.62 12.48
C ALA A 749 -1.45 23.05 11.09
N ASP A 750 -0.44 22.34 10.59
CA ASP A 750 0.25 22.66 9.32
C ASP A 750 -0.34 21.81 8.19
N LEU A 751 -1.25 22.38 7.38
CA LEU A 751 -1.90 21.68 6.26
C LEU A 751 -0.91 21.22 5.18
N ILE A 752 0.08 22.05 4.87
CA ILE A 752 1.05 21.76 3.80
C ILE A 752 1.91 20.54 4.17
N LYS A 753 2.32 20.47 5.44
CA LYS A 753 3.09 19.33 5.95
C LYS A 753 2.23 18.19 6.48
N ARG A 754 0.91 18.39 6.52
CA ARG A 754 -0.08 17.46 7.10
C ARG A 754 0.31 17.03 8.52
N ASN A 755 0.79 17.99 9.34
CA ASN A 755 1.27 17.73 10.69
C ASN A 755 0.47 18.51 11.74
N LEU A 756 0.16 17.81 12.84
CA LEU A 756 -0.31 18.42 14.09
C LEU A 756 0.84 18.42 15.09
N ASP A 757 1.28 19.60 15.49
CA ASP A 757 2.26 19.77 16.55
C ASP A 757 1.51 20.09 17.86
N PHE A 758 1.74 19.29 18.89
CA PHE A 758 1.18 19.48 20.23
C PHE A 758 2.24 19.96 21.21
N GLU A 759 1.81 20.70 22.22
CA GLU A 759 2.58 20.99 23.42
C GLU A 759 2.07 20.13 24.58
N LEU A 760 2.95 19.41 25.26
CA LEU A 760 2.60 18.63 26.43
C LEU A 760 2.35 19.56 27.64
N ILE A 761 1.16 19.49 28.24
CA ILE A 761 0.80 20.22 29.45
C ILE A 761 1.15 19.42 30.70
N GLY A 762 0.83 18.13 30.72
CA GLY A 762 1.16 17.21 31.81
C GLY A 762 0.42 15.89 31.71
N SER A 763 0.69 14.97 32.64
CA SER A 763 -0.12 13.76 32.78
C SER A 763 -1.53 14.11 33.32
N LYS A 764 -2.49 13.24 33.05
CA LYS A 764 -3.89 13.41 33.50
C LYS A 764 -3.98 13.61 35.05
N GLU A 765 -3.11 12.95 35.80
CA GLU A 765 -3.07 13.02 37.25
C GLU A 765 -2.49 14.35 37.79
N GLU A 766 -1.63 15.03 37.01
CA GLU A 766 -0.96 16.27 37.40
C GLU A 766 -1.77 17.53 37.07
N VAL A 767 -2.68 17.42 36.13
CA VAL A 767 -3.45 18.56 35.61
C VAL A 767 -4.91 18.38 35.99
N ASN A 768 -5.35 19.04 37.03
CA ASN A 768 -6.76 19.18 37.37
C ASN A 768 -7.36 20.30 36.51
N LEU A 769 -7.81 19.98 35.31
CA LEU A 769 -8.58 20.87 34.42
C LEU A 769 -10.05 20.58 34.50
#